data_5f904edcdcea4b038f1328ec040e926f
#
_entry.id   5f904edcdcea4b038f1328ec040e926f
#
_cell.length_a   1.000
_cell.length_b   1.000
_cell.length_c   1.000
_cell.angle_alpha   90.00
_cell.angle_beta   90.00
_cell.angle_gamma   90.00
#
_symmetry.space_group_name_H-M   'P 1'
#
loop_
_entity.id
_entity.type
_entity.pdbx_description
1 polymer ?
#
loop_
_entity_poly.entity_id
_entity_poly.type
_entity_poly.pdbx_seq_one_letter_code
_entity_poly.pdbx_strand_id
1 'polypeptide(L)'
;MKKVLLKIDGMTCSACSSGLEKYLNKQDGIKTAIVNLVMNNANIEYDEKKLTLEQVEKFVEKAGFTSLGIDNFEKEEKKKSNEKYKLIGISIISILILYISMSHMVGLPVIPFLNMMIHPINYAISLLILTTIVILFGKDIIKNGYKNLIHKTPNMDTLVMIGVLASYVYSIYGTIRILQGHTIYVEKLYYESAAIVIFFIKIGKFVENKNKDKTKEALQELMTITPNNATIIREGQEVIVTLDEIQKGDIVICKPGEKIAVDGEIIYGVTHINEAFITGESKPAKKEIGSKVIAGSINYEGTIKYKAEKIGKESTVSEIVRLVANATATKAPIAKIADKISGYFVPVVLVISIIALVLWLIISKDIALAINIFVSILVVACPCSLGLATPLAIVIASGNASRKGILVKTSEALENFHKAETICFDKTGTLTKGTLSISKIYNYSNLEEKELLKNIASIENKSEHPIARAIVNKAIEEKIEFEDLKEFKAIAGFGVEAIMQNNDKYLIGNRKLMTENGVIIPNEQDEQQLVNDGNSILFVSLNNKLVALIGVKDILKDNIENIIKELKDKNINVVMLTGDNEKTAEIVAKQIGIEKVISNVTPKEKAEKIKELKKDGIVIMCGDGINDSISLVTADIGVSISSGTDIAMDSASVILMNDNIEKINELIEISARTIKNIKQNLFWAFFYNICMIPIACGILEPIGIEMNPMVAAFAMTISSLTVVLNALRLKK
;
A
#
# COMPACT_ATOMS: atom_id res chain seq x y z
N MET A 1 14.12 -8.51 18.69
CA MET A 1 12.73 -8.24 18.27
C MET A 1 12.47 -8.95 16.97
N LYS A 2 11.37 -9.69 16.87
CA LYS A 2 10.95 -10.39 15.65
C LYS A 2 9.61 -9.86 15.18
N LYS A 3 9.48 -9.69 13.87
CA LYS A 3 8.20 -9.35 13.22
C LYS A 3 7.63 -10.61 12.59
N VAL A 4 6.35 -10.85 12.84
CA VAL A 4 5.61 -11.96 12.25
C VAL A 4 4.27 -11.48 11.72
N LEU A 5 3.90 -11.94 10.54
CA LEU A 5 2.57 -11.74 9.99
C LEU A 5 1.78 -13.03 10.20
N LEU A 6 0.77 -13.00 11.07
CA LEU A 6 -0.08 -14.14 11.37
C LEU A 6 -1.41 -14.03 10.62
N LYS A 7 -1.84 -15.11 10.00
CA LYS A 7 -3.15 -15.24 9.39
C LYS A 7 -4.19 -15.57 10.46
N ILE A 8 -5.28 -14.82 10.49
CA ILE A 8 -6.28 -14.90 11.56
C ILE A 8 -7.67 -15.13 10.97
N ASP A 9 -8.37 -16.12 11.50
CA ASP A 9 -9.77 -16.37 11.16
C ASP A 9 -10.72 -15.93 12.29
N GLY A 10 -11.97 -15.63 11.93
CA GLY A 10 -13.02 -15.22 12.85
C GLY A 10 -13.22 -13.71 13.01
N MET A 11 -12.46 -12.87 12.30
CA MET A 11 -12.67 -11.42 12.30
C MET A 11 -13.79 -11.03 11.33
N THR A 12 -14.90 -10.52 11.86
CA THR A 12 -16.08 -10.17 11.06
C THR A 12 -16.33 -8.66 10.93
N CYS A 13 -15.69 -7.84 11.77
CA CYS A 13 -15.91 -6.39 11.76
C CYS A 13 -14.73 -5.63 12.39
N SER A 14 -14.73 -4.29 12.23
CA SER A 14 -13.68 -3.42 12.79
C SER A 14 -13.56 -3.49 14.31
N ALA A 15 -14.68 -3.69 15.02
CA ALA A 15 -14.64 -3.88 16.47
C ALA A 15 -13.87 -5.16 16.85
N CYS A 16 -13.96 -6.22 16.04
CA CYS A 16 -13.20 -7.46 16.22
C CYS A 16 -11.70 -7.23 16.06
N SER A 17 -11.28 -6.59 14.95
CA SER A 17 -9.86 -6.31 14.69
C SER A 17 -9.27 -5.36 15.73
N SER A 18 -10.00 -4.32 16.12
CA SER A 18 -9.56 -3.38 17.17
C SER A 18 -9.53 -4.00 18.56
N GLY A 19 -10.47 -4.91 18.86
CA GLY A 19 -10.50 -5.66 20.11
C GLY A 19 -9.28 -6.58 20.24
N LEU A 20 -9.00 -7.35 19.19
CA LEU A 20 -7.82 -8.22 19.12
C LEU A 20 -6.53 -7.43 19.22
N GLU A 21 -6.42 -6.31 18.48
CA GLU A 21 -5.25 -5.43 18.51
C GLU A 21 -4.98 -4.86 19.91
N LYS A 22 -6.02 -4.38 20.60
CA LYS A 22 -5.92 -3.89 21.98
C LYS A 22 -5.53 -5.00 22.94
N TYR A 23 -6.06 -6.21 22.76
CA TYR A 23 -5.73 -7.35 23.61
C TYR A 23 -4.26 -7.77 23.45
N LEU A 24 -3.79 -7.90 22.21
CA LEU A 24 -2.41 -8.27 21.90
C LEU A 24 -1.42 -7.21 22.41
N ASN A 25 -1.68 -5.93 22.18
CA ASN A 25 -0.80 -4.84 22.66
C ASN A 25 -0.72 -4.69 24.17
N LYS A 26 -1.59 -5.38 24.95
CA LYS A 26 -1.53 -5.44 26.42
C LYS A 26 -0.69 -6.61 26.94
N GLN A 27 -0.27 -7.54 26.09
CA GLN A 27 0.48 -8.71 26.53
C GLN A 27 1.96 -8.36 26.74
N ASP A 28 2.56 -8.82 27.85
CA ASP A 28 3.98 -8.63 28.08
C ASP A 28 4.80 -9.39 27.02
N GLY A 29 5.82 -8.74 26.48
CA GLY A 29 6.66 -9.27 25.41
C GLY A 29 6.17 -8.92 24.00
N ILE A 30 4.95 -8.38 23.81
CA ILE A 30 4.51 -7.80 22.54
C ILE A 30 4.79 -6.30 22.57
N LYS A 31 5.56 -5.80 21.59
CA LYS A 31 5.88 -4.39 21.42
C LYS A 31 4.79 -3.66 20.64
N THR A 32 4.40 -4.23 19.52
CA THR A 32 3.32 -3.71 18.69
C THR A 32 2.58 -4.83 17.97
N ALA A 33 1.27 -4.75 17.95
CA ALA A 33 0.41 -5.59 17.13
C ALA A 33 -0.54 -4.70 16.35
N ILE A 34 -0.60 -4.89 15.04
CA ILE A 34 -1.50 -4.19 14.12
C ILE A 34 -2.34 -5.24 13.39
N VAL A 35 -3.66 -5.15 13.55
CA VAL A 35 -4.60 -6.14 13.02
C VAL A 35 -5.35 -5.60 11.82
N ASN A 36 -5.27 -6.31 10.69
CA ASN A 36 -5.93 -5.95 9.43
C ASN A 36 -7.15 -6.83 9.17
N LEU A 37 -8.32 -6.19 9.13
CA LEU A 37 -9.59 -6.86 8.89
C LEU A 37 -9.76 -7.33 7.43
N VAL A 38 -9.25 -6.58 6.44
CA VAL A 38 -9.43 -6.90 5.02
C VAL A 38 -8.57 -8.09 4.60
N MET A 39 -7.31 -8.09 5.06
CA MET A 39 -6.36 -9.15 4.77
C MET A 39 -6.53 -10.37 5.69
N ASN A 40 -7.32 -10.25 6.76
CA ASN A 40 -7.47 -11.26 7.81
C ASN A 40 -6.13 -11.68 8.42
N ASN A 41 -5.26 -10.72 8.72
CA ASN A 41 -3.96 -10.99 9.33
C ASN A 41 -3.60 -9.97 10.42
N ALA A 42 -2.56 -10.28 11.19
CA ALA A 42 -1.98 -9.40 12.18
C ALA A 42 -0.47 -9.34 12.02
N ASN A 43 0.08 -8.14 11.95
CA ASN A 43 1.52 -7.87 12.00
C ASN A 43 1.91 -7.63 13.46
N ILE A 44 2.71 -8.54 14.01
CA ILE A 44 3.05 -8.56 15.44
C ILE A 44 4.57 -8.48 15.58
N GLU A 45 5.04 -7.47 16.34
CA GLU A 45 6.43 -7.33 16.74
C GLU A 45 6.56 -7.73 18.22
N TYR A 46 7.36 -8.77 18.49
CA TYR A 46 7.52 -9.32 19.83
C TYR A 46 8.99 -9.61 20.18
N ASP A 47 9.25 -9.75 21.48
CA ASP A 47 10.58 -10.08 22.00
C ASP A 47 10.77 -11.60 22.04
N GLU A 48 11.63 -12.13 21.16
CA GLU A 48 11.95 -13.57 21.10
C GLU A 48 12.57 -14.12 22.39
N LYS A 49 13.14 -13.25 23.25
CA LYS A 49 13.67 -13.68 24.55
C LYS A 49 12.57 -13.93 25.58
N LYS A 50 11.38 -13.32 25.37
CA LYS A 50 10.24 -13.42 26.31
C LYS A 50 9.14 -14.34 25.79
N LEU A 51 8.91 -14.38 24.48
CA LEU A 51 7.78 -15.08 23.86
C LEU A 51 8.23 -15.96 22.69
N THR A 52 7.63 -17.14 22.60
CA THR A 52 7.71 -17.98 21.40
C THR A 52 6.56 -17.67 20.46
N LEU A 53 6.69 -18.04 19.17
CA LEU A 53 5.62 -17.90 18.18
C LEU A 53 4.32 -18.58 18.64
N GLU A 54 4.43 -19.78 19.19
CA GLU A 54 3.29 -20.55 19.70
C GLU A 54 2.56 -19.82 20.84
N GLN A 55 3.27 -19.07 21.69
CA GLN A 55 2.66 -18.26 22.73
C GLN A 55 1.91 -17.05 22.15
N VAL A 56 2.46 -16.44 21.10
CA VAL A 56 1.79 -15.34 20.38
C VAL A 56 0.50 -15.85 19.72
N GLU A 57 0.51 -17.03 19.10
CA GLU A 57 -0.68 -17.67 18.54
C GLU A 57 -1.73 -17.99 19.63
N LYS A 58 -1.31 -18.50 20.79
CA LYS A 58 -2.19 -18.72 21.94
C LYS A 58 -2.83 -17.43 22.47
N PHE A 59 -2.19 -16.28 22.35
CA PHE A 59 -2.83 -15.01 22.70
C PHE A 59 -3.96 -14.65 21.71
N VAL A 60 -3.78 -14.93 20.42
CA VAL A 60 -4.87 -14.77 19.42
C VAL A 60 -6.05 -15.67 19.78
N GLU A 61 -5.80 -16.91 20.15
CA GLU A 61 -6.86 -17.86 20.56
C GLU A 61 -7.56 -17.42 21.84
N LYS A 62 -6.82 -16.97 22.86
CA LYS A 62 -7.38 -16.43 24.11
C LYS A 62 -8.23 -15.17 23.87
N ALA A 63 -7.91 -14.37 22.87
CA ALA A 63 -8.74 -13.24 22.45
C ALA A 63 -10.02 -13.66 21.74
N GLY A 64 -10.19 -14.98 21.46
CA GLY A 64 -11.40 -15.49 20.86
C GLY A 64 -11.33 -15.69 19.34
N PHE A 65 -10.17 -15.57 18.73
CA PHE A 65 -9.96 -15.76 17.30
C PHE A 65 -9.14 -17.04 17.02
N THR A 66 -8.96 -17.41 15.76
CA THR A 66 -8.19 -18.60 15.40
C THR A 66 -6.94 -18.17 14.64
N SER A 67 -5.75 -18.57 15.10
CA SER A 67 -4.52 -18.44 14.32
C SER A 67 -4.46 -19.55 13.28
N LEU A 68 -4.16 -19.19 12.03
CA LEU A 68 -3.92 -20.09 10.91
C LEU A 68 -2.42 -20.24 10.58
N GLY A 69 -1.54 -19.73 11.47
CA GLY A 69 -0.10 -19.72 11.29
C GLY A 69 0.42 -18.49 10.54
N ILE A 70 1.68 -18.57 10.07
CA ILE A 70 2.33 -17.48 9.36
C ILE A 70 1.67 -17.27 7.99
N ASP A 71 1.32 -16.02 7.68
CA ASP A 71 0.74 -15.64 6.38
C ASP A 71 1.85 -15.54 5.33
N ASN A 72 1.96 -16.54 4.47
CA ASN A 72 2.94 -16.60 3.37
C ASN A 72 2.39 -16.02 2.06
N PHE A 73 1.19 -15.45 2.05
CA PHE A 73 0.49 -14.96 0.85
C PHE A 73 0.31 -16.02 -0.26
N GLU A 74 0.44 -17.31 0.05
CA GLU A 74 0.23 -18.38 -0.91
C GLU A 74 -1.23 -18.42 -1.39
N LYS A 75 -1.44 -18.86 -2.65
CA LYS A 75 -2.78 -19.06 -3.20
C LYS A 75 -3.59 -19.95 -2.26
N GLU A 76 -4.59 -19.37 -1.62
CA GLU A 76 -5.61 -20.18 -0.96
C GLU A 76 -6.34 -21.00 -2.03
N GLU A 77 -6.22 -22.31 -1.98
CA GLU A 77 -7.20 -23.15 -2.62
C GLU A 77 -8.59 -22.75 -2.07
N LYS A 78 -9.42 -22.15 -2.91
CA LYS A 78 -10.79 -21.77 -2.55
C LYS A 78 -11.48 -23.03 -2.07
N LYS A 79 -11.49 -23.28 -0.75
CA LYS A 79 -12.47 -24.21 -0.17
C LYS A 79 -13.81 -23.72 -0.66
N LYS A 80 -14.45 -24.47 -1.56
CA LYS A 80 -15.81 -24.19 -2.06
C LYS A 80 -16.69 -24.05 -0.83
N SER A 81 -16.91 -22.81 -0.40
CA SER A 81 -17.67 -22.55 0.80
C SER A 81 -19.12 -22.86 0.49
N ASN A 82 -19.74 -23.69 1.32
CA ASN A 82 -21.19 -23.95 1.28
C ASN A 82 -22.01 -22.69 1.64
N GLU A 83 -21.37 -21.52 1.75
CA GLU A 83 -22.02 -20.27 2.11
C GLU A 83 -23.07 -19.82 1.11
N LYS A 84 -22.82 -20.01 -0.19
CA LYS A 84 -23.83 -19.69 -1.22
C LYS A 84 -25.12 -20.51 -1.05
N TYR A 85 -25.00 -21.82 -0.81
CA TYR A 85 -26.16 -22.70 -0.63
C TYR A 85 -26.90 -22.35 0.66
N LYS A 86 -26.18 -22.04 1.74
CA LYS A 86 -26.82 -21.58 2.99
C LYS A 86 -27.56 -20.26 2.79
N LEU A 87 -26.97 -19.31 2.06
CA LEU A 87 -27.60 -18.02 1.76
C LEU A 87 -28.85 -18.20 0.91
N ILE A 88 -28.82 -19.07 -0.10
CA ILE A 88 -29.99 -19.40 -0.93
C ILE A 88 -31.10 -20.02 -0.04
N GLY A 89 -30.74 -20.94 0.84
CA GLY A 89 -31.70 -21.54 1.78
C GLY A 89 -32.36 -20.53 2.72
N ILE A 90 -31.53 -19.63 3.32
CA ILE A 90 -32.04 -18.53 4.16
C ILE A 90 -32.95 -17.62 3.33
N SER A 91 -32.57 -17.27 2.09
CA SER A 91 -33.34 -16.38 1.23
C SER A 91 -34.73 -16.94 0.92
N ILE A 92 -34.81 -18.21 0.52
CA ILE A 92 -36.09 -18.90 0.19
C ILE A 92 -37.00 -18.92 1.42
N ILE A 93 -36.45 -19.32 2.57
CA ILE A 93 -37.25 -19.44 3.80
C ILE A 93 -37.69 -18.06 4.30
N SER A 94 -36.81 -17.04 4.24
CA SER A 94 -37.12 -15.68 4.67
C SER A 94 -38.19 -15.04 3.78
N ILE A 95 -38.13 -15.26 2.45
CA ILE A 95 -39.18 -14.80 1.52
C ILE A 95 -40.53 -15.52 1.83
N LEU A 96 -40.49 -16.81 2.13
CA LEU A 96 -41.70 -17.55 2.52
C LEU A 96 -42.30 -17.00 3.84
N ILE A 97 -41.45 -16.69 4.84
CA ILE A 97 -41.87 -16.05 6.09
C ILE A 97 -42.55 -14.71 5.80
N LEU A 98 -41.91 -13.85 4.97
CA LEU A 98 -42.47 -12.56 4.56
C LEU A 98 -43.83 -12.74 3.85
N TYR A 99 -43.91 -13.70 2.94
CA TYR A 99 -45.18 -14.00 2.26
C TYR A 99 -46.27 -14.36 3.26
N ILE A 100 -46.00 -15.26 4.20
CA ILE A 100 -46.99 -15.72 5.21
C ILE A 100 -47.38 -14.54 6.13
N SER A 101 -46.41 -13.75 6.59
CA SER A 101 -46.67 -12.66 7.55
C SER A 101 -47.35 -11.44 6.92
N MET A 102 -46.99 -11.07 5.69
CA MET A 102 -47.45 -9.80 5.07
C MET A 102 -48.52 -9.98 4.00
N SER A 103 -48.86 -11.22 3.58
CA SER A 103 -49.84 -11.46 2.52
C SER A 103 -51.19 -10.77 2.79
N HIS A 104 -51.63 -10.78 4.03
CA HIS A 104 -52.87 -10.12 4.45
C HIS A 104 -52.83 -8.59 4.32
N MET A 105 -51.66 -7.97 4.63
CA MET A 105 -51.50 -6.51 4.58
C MET A 105 -51.38 -5.96 3.15
N VAL A 106 -50.79 -6.77 2.25
CA VAL A 106 -50.48 -6.36 0.86
C VAL A 106 -51.55 -6.82 -0.13
N GLY A 107 -52.60 -7.53 0.35
CA GLY A 107 -53.67 -8.03 -0.49
C GLY A 107 -53.30 -9.22 -1.39
N LEU A 108 -52.22 -9.95 -1.04
CA LEU A 108 -51.82 -11.16 -1.74
C LEU A 108 -52.71 -12.35 -1.34
N PRO A 109 -52.85 -13.40 -2.19
CA PRO A 109 -53.60 -14.60 -1.85
C PRO A 109 -53.07 -15.22 -0.55
N VAL A 110 -53.92 -15.38 0.45
CA VAL A 110 -53.57 -16.00 1.73
C VAL A 110 -53.73 -17.48 1.63
N ILE A 111 -52.76 -18.27 2.06
CA ILE A 111 -52.88 -19.72 2.15
C ILE A 111 -53.94 -20.02 3.20
N PRO A 112 -55.08 -20.69 2.86
CA PRO A 112 -56.23 -20.85 3.78
C PRO A 112 -55.84 -21.44 5.13
N PHE A 113 -54.95 -22.47 5.11
CA PHE A 113 -54.47 -23.17 6.32
C PHE A 113 -53.58 -22.32 7.23
N LEU A 114 -52.98 -21.26 6.68
CA LEU A 114 -52.06 -20.31 7.36
C LEU A 114 -52.72 -18.94 7.56
N ASN A 115 -54.00 -18.81 7.36
CA ASN A 115 -54.70 -17.54 7.57
C ASN A 115 -54.70 -17.19 9.06
N MET A 116 -54.10 -16.05 9.41
CA MET A 116 -53.93 -15.61 10.80
C MET A 116 -55.26 -15.38 11.53
N MET A 117 -56.33 -15.03 10.80
CA MET A 117 -57.65 -14.78 11.38
C MET A 117 -58.44 -16.09 11.58
N ILE A 118 -58.26 -17.09 10.70
CA ILE A 118 -59.01 -18.36 10.72
C ILE A 118 -58.27 -19.43 11.52
N HIS A 119 -56.95 -19.51 11.33
CA HIS A 119 -56.12 -20.55 11.94
C HIS A 119 -54.90 -19.94 12.66
N PRO A 120 -55.09 -19.12 13.75
CA PRO A 120 -54.02 -18.42 14.43
C PRO A 120 -52.93 -19.35 14.99
N ILE A 121 -53.27 -20.54 15.41
CA ILE A 121 -52.33 -21.54 15.95
C ILE A 121 -51.39 -22.05 14.82
N ASN A 122 -51.97 -22.45 13.68
CA ASN A 122 -51.18 -22.93 12.55
C ASN A 122 -50.24 -21.86 12.02
N TYR A 123 -50.70 -20.62 11.93
CA TYR A 123 -49.91 -19.44 11.56
C TYR A 123 -48.71 -19.28 12.49
N ALA A 124 -48.93 -19.21 13.80
CA ALA A 124 -47.88 -19.01 14.79
C ALA A 124 -46.86 -20.17 14.82
N ILE A 125 -47.31 -21.42 14.76
CA ILE A 125 -46.43 -22.59 14.76
C ILE A 125 -45.59 -22.65 13.46
N SER A 126 -46.18 -22.33 12.31
CA SER A 126 -45.47 -22.33 11.05
C SER A 126 -44.34 -21.27 11.04
N LEU A 127 -44.61 -20.05 11.51
CA LEU A 127 -43.60 -19.01 11.66
C LEU A 127 -42.52 -19.40 12.67
N LEU A 128 -42.89 -20.02 13.79
CA LEU A 128 -41.92 -20.54 14.77
C LEU A 128 -40.93 -21.52 14.13
N ILE A 129 -41.44 -22.53 13.40
CA ILE A 129 -40.61 -23.56 12.77
C ILE A 129 -39.69 -22.93 11.70
N LEU A 130 -40.24 -22.13 10.81
CA LEU A 130 -39.47 -21.50 9.73
C LEU A 130 -38.38 -20.56 10.27
N THR A 131 -38.72 -19.74 11.27
CA THR A 131 -37.75 -18.83 11.89
C THR A 131 -36.66 -19.59 12.65
N THR A 132 -37.03 -20.70 13.32
CA THR A 132 -36.04 -21.59 13.96
C THR A 132 -35.04 -22.12 12.96
N ILE A 133 -35.49 -22.55 11.77
CA ILE A 133 -34.60 -23.00 10.70
C ILE A 133 -33.66 -21.86 10.24
N VAL A 134 -34.16 -20.63 10.06
CA VAL A 134 -33.32 -19.46 9.70
C VAL A 134 -32.27 -19.19 10.78
N ILE A 135 -32.64 -19.24 12.07
CA ILE A 135 -31.71 -19.07 13.18
C ILE A 135 -30.63 -20.15 13.17
N LEU A 136 -30.99 -21.41 12.88
CA LEU A 136 -30.02 -22.51 12.77
C LEU A 136 -29.06 -22.34 11.61
N PHE A 137 -29.49 -21.83 10.47
CA PHE A 137 -28.62 -21.44 9.37
C PHE A 137 -27.75 -20.22 9.72
N GLY A 138 -28.24 -19.29 10.55
CA GLY A 138 -27.54 -18.10 11.06
C GLY A 138 -26.79 -18.33 12.38
N LYS A 139 -26.61 -19.58 12.84
CA LYS A 139 -26.00 -19.90 14.15
C LYS A 139 -24.66 -19.31 14.41
N ASP A 140 -23.86 -19.02 13.36
CA ASP A 140 -22.56 -18.36 13.47
C ASP A 140 -22.68 -16.92 14.04
N ILE A 141 -23.72 -16.17 13.66
CA ILE A 141 -24.00 -14.83 14.21
C ILE A 141 -24.28 -14.95 15.72
N ILE A 142 -25.13 -15.89 16.11
CA ILE A 142 -25.48 -16.09 17.51
C ILE A 142 -24.26 -16.53 18.33
N LYS A 143 -23.49 -17.51 17.82
CA LYS A 143 -22.29 -18.03 18.48
C LYS A 143 -21.23 -16.94 18.66
N ASN A 144 -20.96 -16.17 17.59
CA ASN A 144 -19.97 -15.09 17.64
C ASN A 144 -20.43 -13.94 18.54
N GLY A 145 -21.71 -13.57 18.48
CA GLY A 145 -22.29 -12.55 19.35
C GLY A 145 -22.15 -12.92 20.84
N TYR A 146 -22.49 -14.15 21.21
CA TYR A 146 -22.35 -14.66 22.55
C TYR A 146 -20.88 -14.70 23.02
N LYS A 147 -19.98 -15.21 22.19
CA LYS A 147 -18.54 -15.28 22.48
C LYS A 147 -17.97 -13.89 22.74
N ASN A 148 -18.27 -12.92 21.88
CA ASN A 148 -17.75 -11.54 22.03
C ASN A 148 -18.35 -10.81 23.24
N LEU A 149 -19.59 -11.12 23.62
CA LEU A 149 -20.20 -10.58 24.82
C LEU A 149 -19.47 -11.07 26.08
N ILE A 150 -19.16 -12.37 26.17
CA ILE A 150 -18.41 -12.94 27.30
C ILE A 150 -16.99 -12.35 27.40
N HIS A 151 -16.33 -12.14 26.27
CA HIS A 151 -14.97 -11.56 26.24
C HIS A 151 -14.96 -10.03 26.43
N LYS A 152 -16.11 -9.41 26.78
CA LYS A 152 -16.26 -7.95 26.98
C LYS A 152 -15.82 -7.10 25.78
N THR A 153 -15.98 -7.66 24.58
CA THR A 153 -15.72 -7.00 23.30
C THR A 153 -16.97 -7.02 22.42
N PRO A 154 -18.10 -6.44 22.90
CA PRO A 154 -19.36 -6.49 22.16
C PRO A 154 -19.19 -5.87 20.78
N ASN A 155 -19.73 -6.55 19.78
CA ASN A 155 -19.64 -6.16 18.37
C ASN A 155 -21.01 -6.23 17.68
N MET A 156 -21.02 -6.07 16.35
CA MET A 156 -22.23 -6.18 15.54
C MET A 156 -23.00 -7.49 15.81
N ASP A 157 -22.31 -8.63 15.81
CA ASP A 157 -22.95 -9.94 16.02
C ASP A 157 -23.60 -10.01 17.40
N THR A 158 -23.05 -9.30 18.41
CA THR A 158 -23.65 -9.18 19.74
C THR A 158 -24.97 -8.42 19.72
N LEU A 159 -25.03 -7.27 19.04
CA LEU A 159 -26.26 -6.47 18.93
C LEU A 159 -27.36 -7.23 18.20
N VAL A 160 -26.99 -7.85 17.09
CA VAL A 160 -27.91 -8.66 16.28
C VAL A 160 -28.41 -9.87 17.07
N MET A 161 -27.51 -10.58 17.74
CA MET A 161 -27.90 -11.73 18.60
C MET A 161 -28.93 -11.30 19.64
N ILE A 162 -28.70 -10.20 20.35
CA ILE A 162 -29.62 -9.71 21.39
C ILE A 162 -30.97 -9.35 20.75
N GLY A 163 -30.98 -8.64 19.62
CA GLY A 163 -32.20 -8.25 18.92
C GLY A 163 -32.99 -9.46 18.39
N VAL A 164 -32.33 -10.39 17.72
CA VAL A 164 -32.96 -11.62 17.19
C VAL A 164 -33.51 -12.47 18.32
N LEU A 165 -32.74 -12.67 19.40
CA LEU A 165 -33.21 -13.46 20.54
C LEU A 165 -34.38 -12.78 21.28
N ALA A 166 -34.35 -11.44 21.43
CA ALA A 166 -35.46 -10.71 22.03
C ALA A 166 -36.76 -10.87 21.23
N SER A 167 -36.72 -10.67 19.89
CA SER A 167 -37.88 -10.87 19.00
C SER A 167 -38.35 -12.29 19.02
N TYR A 168 -37.43 -13.27 18.98
CA TYR A 168 -37.77 -14.68 18.93
C TYR A 168 -38.41 -15.20 20.25
N VAL A 169 -37.80 -14.86 21.39
CA VAL A 169 -38.34 -15.24 22.72
C VAL A 169 -39.67 -14.59 22.99
N TYR A 170 -39.85 -13.32 22.65
CA TYR A 170 -41.12 -12.64 22.75
C TYR A 170 -42.22 -13.32 21.87
N SER A 171 -41.86 -13.68 20.64
CA SER A 171 -42.78 -14.38 19.73
C SER A 171 -43.14 -15.80 20.22
N ILE A 172 -42.22 -16.50 20.88
CA ILE A 172 -42.55 -17.77 21.59
C ILE A 172 -43.59 -17.53 22.69
N TYR A 173 -43.35 -16.47 23.52
CA TYR A 173 -44.35 -16.10 24.54
C TYR A 173 -45.73 -15.82 23.89
N GLY A 174 -45.78 -15.02 22.81
CA GLY A 174 -46.98 -14.75 22.04
C GLY A 174 -47.66 -16.03 21.52
N THR A 175 -46.89 -16.97 20.98
CA THR A 175 -47.38 -18.27 20.52
C THR A 175 -48.00 -19.09 21.67
N ILE A 176 -47.38 -19.12 22.84
CA ILE A 176 -47.94 -19.80 24.03
C ILE A 176 -49.29 -19.15 24.45
N ARG A 177 -49.36 -17.80 24.39
CA ARG A 177 -50.63 -17.09 24.68
C ARG A 177 -51.73 -17.39 23.67
N ILE A 178 -51.37 -17.54 22.36
CA ILE A 178 -52.29 -17.95 21.31
C ILE A 178 -52.83 -19.38 21.56
N LEU A 179 -51.94 -20.31 21.96
CA LEU A 179 -52.35 -21.68 22.34
C LEU A 179 -53.27 -21.69 23.55
N GLN A 180 -53.22 -20.68 24.44
CA GLN A 180 -54.11 -20.47 25.58
C GLN A 180 -55.44 -19.79 25.18
N GLY A 181 -55.65 -19.46 23.90
CA GLY A 181 -56.87 -18.82 23.39
C GLY A 181 -56.86 -17.32 23.30
N HIS A 182 -55.71 -16.67 23.60
CA HIS A 182 -55.56 -15.20 23.49
C HIS A 182 -55.14 -14.79 22.08
N THR A 183 -56.03 -14.72 21.13
CA THR A 183 -55.76 -14.46 19.71
C THR A 183 -55.21 -13.07 19.40
N ILE A 184 -55.33 -12.10 20.32
CA ILE A 184 -54.81 -10.74 20.18
C ILE A 184 -53.27 -10.69 20.00
N TYR A 185 -52.57 -11.75 20.40
CA TYR A 185 -51.11 -11.85 20.23
C TYR A 185 -50.70 -12.23 18.81
N VAL A 186 -51.63 -12.63 17.92
CA VAL A 186 -51.29 -13.02 16.53
C VAL A 186 -50.69 -11.85 15.75
N GLU A 187 -51.21 -10.65 15.93
CA GLU A 187 -50.72 -9.42 15.29
C GLU A 187 -49.41 -8.87 15.94
N LYS A 188 -49.03 -9.39 17.11
CA LYS A 188 -47.87 -8.95 17.88
C LYS A 188 -46.70 -9.94 17.84
N LEU A 189 -46.71 -10.86 16.87
CA LEU A 189 -45.58 -11.77 16.65
C LEU A 189 -44.49 -11.07 15.83
N TYR A 190 -43.21 -11.29 16.15
CA TYR A 190 -42.02 -10.70 15.48
C TYR A 190 -41.10 -11.80 14.93
N TYR A 191 -41.61 -12.97 14.55
CA TYR A 191 -40.82 -14.04 13.94
C TYR A 191 -40.21 -13.61 12.63
N GLU A 192 -40.95 -12.86 11.79
CA GLU A 192 -40.49 -12.32 10.54
C GLU A 192 -39.34 -11.32 10.77
N SER A 193 -39.43 -10.48 11.79
CA SER A 193 -38.38 -9.54 12.14
C SER A 193 -37.07 -10.26 12.47
N ALA A 194 -37.11 -11.30 13.29
CA ALA A 194 -35.96 -12.11 13.65
C ALA A 194 -35.33 -12.81 12.42
N ALA A 195 -36.13 -13.35 11.53
CA ALA A 195 -35.67 -14.04 10.33
C ALA A 195 -35.07 -13.09 9.30
N ILE A 196 -35.75 -11.95 9.04
CA ILE A 196 -35.36 -10.99 8.03
C ILE A 196 -34.09 -10.22 8.44
N VAL A 197 -33.91 -9.95 9.72
CA VAL A 197 -32.66 -9.35 10.24
C VAL A 197 -31.48 -10.29 9.93
N ILE A 198 -31.59 -11.58 10.22
CA ILE A 198 -30.57 -12.58 9.88
C ILE A 198 -30.29 -12.60 8.36
N PHE A 199 -31.36 -12.59 7.56
CA PHE A 199 -31.29 -12.60 6.10
C PHE A 199 -30.51 -11.40 5.55
N PHE A 200 -30.88 -10.17 5.91
CA PHE A 200 -30.20 -8.99 5.43
C PHE A 200 -28.75 -8.92 5.89
N ILE A 201 -28.46 -9.32 7.12
CA ILE A 201 -27.08 -9.36 7.62
C ILE A 201 -26.25 -10.39 6.86
N LYS A 202 -26.81 -11.56 6.54
CA LYS A 202 -26.12 -12.57 5.75
C LYS A 202 -25.86 -12.09 4.32
N ILE A 203 -26.80 -11.40 3.69
CA ILE A 203 -26.59 -10.75 2.38
C ILE A 203 -25.49 -9.68 2.50
N GLY A 204 -25.57 -8.80 3.50
CA GLY A 204 -24.57 -7.77 3.73
C GLY A 204 -23.16 -8.38 3.88
N LYS A 205 -22.99 -9.38 4.73
CA LYS A 205 -21.71 -10.09 4.89
C LYS A 205 -21.25 -10.81 3.61
N PHE A 206 -22.16 -11.38 2.84
CA PHE A 206 -21.81 -12.02 1.57
C PHE A 206 -21.27 -11.01 0.54
N VAL A 207 -21.94 -9.86 0.38
CA VAL A 207 -21.49 -8.78 -0.49
C VAL A 207 -20.14 -8.22 -0.01
N GLU A 208 -20.00 -8.02 1.29
CA GLU A 208 -18.75 -7.58 1.91
C GLU A 208 -17.59 -8.54 1.63
N ASN A 209 -17.77 -9.84 1.89
CA ASN A 209 -16.75 -10.87 1.64
C ASN A 209 -16.37 -10.95 0.17
N LYS A 210 -17.35 -10.90 -0.75
CA LYS A 210 -17.07 -10.91 -2.19
C LYS A 210 -16.25 -9.71 -2.65
N ASN A 211 -16.43 -8.55 -2.01
CA ASN A 211 -15.63 -7.35 -2.33
C ASN A 211 -14.25 -7.39 -1.69
N LYS A 212 -14.11 -7.95 -0.48
CA LYS A 212 -12.79 -8.26 0.11
C LYS A 212 -11.99 -9.21 -0.78
N ASP A 213 -12.65 -10.27 -1.30
CA ASP A 213 -12.00 -11.22 -2.21
C ASP A 213 -11.53 -10.55 -3.50
N LYS A 214 -12.36 -9.71 -4.13
CA LYS A 214 -11.95 -8.93 -5.31
C LYS A 214 -10.77 -8.01 -5.04
N THR A 215 -10.65 -7.49 -3.83
CA THR A 215 -9.55 -6.64 -3.42
C THR A 215 -8.28 -7.46 -3.22
N LYS A 216 -8.39 -8.66 -2.63
CA LYS A 216 -7.29 -9.62 -2.56
C LYS A 216 -6.88 -10.13 -3.95
N GLU A 217 -7.85 -10.38 -4.85
CA GLU A 217 -7.59 -10.76 -6.25
C GLU A 217 -6.72 -9.71 -6.97
N ALA A 218 -6.96 -8.43 -6.76
CA ALA A 218 -6.13 -7.36 -7.36
C ALA A 218 -4.67 -7.38 -6.87
N LEU A 219 -4.41 -7.82 -5.65
CA LEU A 219 -3.04 -8.08 -5.15
C LEU A 219 -2.49 -9.39 -5.70
N GLN A 220 -3.32 -10.43 -5.81
CA GLN A 220 -2.91 -11.71 -6.38
C GLN A 220 -2.62 -11.62 -7.89
N GLU A 221 -3.28 -10.70 -8.62
CA GLU A 221 -2.94 -10.41 -10.02
C GLU A 221 -1.48 -10.01 -10.18
N LEU A 222 -0.90 -9.28 -9.21
CA LEU A 222 0.53 -8.97 -9.21
C LEU A 222 1.41 -10.22 -9.05
N MET A 223 0.93 -11.25 -8.35
CA MET A 223 1.66 -12.52 -8.19
C MET A 223 1.53 -13.44 -9.41
N THR A 224 0.50 -13.26 -10.26
CA THR A 224 0.27 -14.08 -11.47
C THR A 224 0.93 -13.48 -12.72
N ILE A 225 1.71 -12.43 -12.55
CA ILE A 225 2.42 -11.79 -13.66
C ILE A 225 3.53 -12.71 -14.20
N THR A 226 4.20 -13.47 -13.34
CA THR A 226 5.21 -14.46 -13.75
C THR A 226 4.58 -15.69 -14.40
N PRO A 227 5.25 -16.35 -15.37
CA PRO A 227 4.77 -17.61 -15.97
C PRO A 227 4.81 -18.75 -14.92
N ASN A 228 4.11 -19.84 -15.17
CA ASN A 228 4.15 -21.01 -14.27
C ASN A 228 5.40 -21.87 -14.51
N ASN A 229 5.91 -21.90 -15.74
CA ASN A 229 7.04 -22.72 -16.18
C ASN A 229 8.06 -21.84 -16.91
N ALA A 230 9.31 -22.31 -16.95
CA ALA A 230 10.40 -21.68 -17.69
C ALA A 230 11.24 -22.74 -18.38
N THR A 231 11.92 -22.37 -19.49
CA THR A 231 12.91 -23.21 -20.16
C THR A 231 14.29 -22.87 -19.64
N ILE A 232 15.00 -23.83 -19.08
CA ILE A 232 16.37 -23.68 -18.59
C ILE A 232 17.33 -24.62 -19.35
N ILE A 233 18.63 -24.30 -19.29
CA ILE A 233 19.68 -25.18 -19.83
C ILE A 233 20.29 -25.97 -18.68
N ARG A 234 20.13 -27.27 -18.69
CA ARG A 234 20.85 -28.22 -17.80
C ARG A 234 21.59 -29.25 -18.63
N GLU A 235 22.85 -29.47 -18.34
CA GLU A 235 23.72 -30.40 -19.06
C GLU A 235 23.73 -30.22 -20.58
N GLY A 236 23.56 -28.95 -21.04
CA GLY A 236 23.54 -28.59 -22.46
C GLY A 236 22.20 -28.82 -23.18
N GLN A 237 21.15 -29.28 -22.49
CA GLN A 237 19.81 -29.52 -23.04
C GLN A 237 18.78 -28.52 -22.50
N GLU A 238 17.82 -28.13 -23.35
CA GLU A 238 16.67 -27.33 -22.94
C GLU A 238 15.69 -28.22 -22.16
N VAL A 239 15.39 -27.84 -20.93
CA VAL A 239 14.44 -28.52 -20.06
C VAL A 239 13.39 -27.51 -19.57
N ILE A 240 12.11 -27.89 -19.63
CA ILE A 240 11.02 -27.09 -19.06
C ILE A 240 10.85 -27.49 -17.59
N VAL A 241 10.93 -26.50 -16.70
CA VAL A 241 10.81 -26.66 -15.26
C VAL A 241 9.79 -25.71 -14.68
N THR A 242 9.28 -26.00 -13.50
CA THR A 242 8.47 -25.06 -12.73
C THR A 242 9.36 -23.97 -12.11
N LEU A 243 8.77 -22.80 -11.75
CA LEU A 243 9.56 -21.71 -11.14
C LEU A 243 10.26 -22.12 -9.85
N ASP A 244 9.66 -23.03 -9.07
CA ASP A 244 10.22 -23.51 -7.80
C ASP A 244 11.45 -24.43 -7.98
N GLU A 245 11.65 -24.95 -9.18
CA GLU A 245 12.79 -25.83 -9.52
C GLU A 245 14.00 -25.06 -10.06
N ILE A 246 13.84 -23.76 -10.35
CA ILE A 246 14.93 -22.89 -10.82
C ILE A 246 15.86 -22.56 -9.65
N GLN A 247 17.17 -22.69 -9.88
CA GLN A 247 18.20 -22.37 -8.90
C GLN A 247 18.97 -21.12 -9.31
N LYS A 248 19.53 -20.43 -8.32
CA LYS A 248 20.39 -19.26 -8.57
C LYS A 248 21.61 -19.68 -9.40
N GLY A 249 21.80 -19.01 -10.53
CA GLY A 249 22.86 -19.31 -11.48
C GLY A 249 22.42 -20.16 -12.68
N ASP A 250 21.18 -20.70 -12.70
CA ASP A 250 20.64 -21.40 -13.86
C ASP A 250 20.56 -20.44 -15.06
N ILE A 251 20.80 -20.99 -16.27
CA ILE A 251 20.64 -20.25 -17.52
C ILE A 251 19.22 -20.47 -18.02
N VAL A 252 18.45 -19.39 -18.05
CA VAL A 252 17.04 -19.39 -18.50
C VAL A 252 16.98 -18.86 -19.93
N ILE A 253 16.16 -19.50 -20.76
CA ILE A 253 15.87 -19.06 -22.14
C ILE A 253 14.50 -18.36 -22.14
N CYS A 254 14.43 -17.20 -22.78
CA CYS A 254 13.17 -16.52 -23.01
C CYS A 254 13.05 -16.16 -24.49
N LYS A 255 12.02 -16.71 -25.15
CA LYS A 255 11.71 -16.49 -26.55
C LYS A 255 10.81 -15.26 -26.76
N PRO A 256 10.73 -14.70 -27.97
CA PRO A 256 9.81 -13.62 -28.26
C PRO A 256 8.36 -13.97 -27.88
N GLY A 257 7.67 -13.03 -27.22
CA GLY A 257 6.31 -13.21 -26.71
C GLY A 257 6.22 -13.90 -25.35
N GLU A 258 7.31 -14.45 -24.82
CA GLU A 258 7.34 -15.08 -23.51
C GLU A 258 7.58 -14.07 -22.39
N LYS A 259 7.17 -14.45 -21.18
CA LYS A 259 7.43 -13.68 -19.98
C LYS A 259 8.76 -14.13 -19.34
N ILE A 260 9.52 -13.16 -18.83
CA ILE A 260 10.69 -13.43 -18.00
C ILE A 260 10.25 -14.18 -16.73
N ALA A 261 10.88 -15.32 -16.47
CA ALA A 261 10.48 -16.22 -15.39
C ALA A 261 10.98 -15.79 -14.01
N VAL A 262 12.25 -15.41 -13.92
CA VAL A 262 12.96 -14.98 -12.70
C VAL A 262 13.84 -13.78 -13.01
N ASP A 263 14.24 -13.03 -11.99
CA ASP A 263 15.16 -11.90 -12.17
C ASP A 263 16.56 -12.41 -12.52
N GLY A 264 17.25 -11.70 -13.41
CA GLY A 264 18.60 -12.12 -13.82
C GLY A 264 19.30 -11.12 -14.73
N GLU A 265 20.46 -11.53 -15.27
CA GLU A 265 21.30 -10.74 -16.17
C GLU A 265 21.43 -11.43 -17.52
N ILE A 266 21.26 -10.68 -18.62
CA ILE A 266 21.38 -11.20 -19.98
C ILE A 266 22.85 -11.58 -20.26
N ILE A 267 23.06 -12.83 -20.65
CA ILE A 267 24.36 -13.36 -21.08
C ILE A 267 24.46 -13.58 -22.59
N TYR A 268 23.31 -13.59 -23.27
CA TYR A 268 23.27 -13.78 -24.72
C TYR A 268 22.00 -13.15 -25.33
N GLY A 269 22.15 -12.47 -26.45
CA GLY A 269 21.06 -11.88 -27.23
C GLY A 269 20.86 -10.40 -26.96
N VAL A 270 20.02 -9.79 -27.80
CA VAL A 270 19.55 -8.40 -27.70
C VAL A 270 18.05 -8.41 -27.94
N THR A 271 17.30 -7.63 -27.17
CA THR A 271 15.85 -7.60 -27.25
C THR A 271 15.27 -6.27 -26.80
N HIS A 272 13.96 -6.10 -27.01
CA HIS A 272 13.13 -5.08 -26.37
C HIS A 272 12.20 -5.76 -25.36
N ILE A 273 12.24 -5.32 -24.10
CA ILE A 273 11.45 -5.89 -22.99
C ILE A 273 10.43 -4.86 -22.51
N ASN A 274 9.17 -5.29 -22.43
CA ASN A 274 8.12 -4.49 -21.80
C ASN A 274 8.12 -4.72 -20.28
N GLU A 275 8.53 -3.71 -19.56
CA GLU A 275 8.56 -3.69 -18.10
C GLU A 275 7.43 -2.80 -17.51
N ALA A 276 6.42 -2.43 -18.30
CA ALA A 276 5.39 -1.46 -17.96
C ALA A 276 4.64 -1.77 -16.65
N PHE A 277 4.50 -3.05 -16.28
CA PHE A 277 3.81 -3.44 -15.07
C PHE A 277 4.58 -3.09 -13.78
N ILE A 278 5.91 -2.92 -13.88
CA ILE A 278 6.79 -2.49 -12.76
C ILE A 278 7.08 -1.01 -12.87
N THR A 279 7.43 -0.57 -14.06
CA THR A 279 7.96 0.78 -14.30
C THR A 279 6.86 1.81 -14.55
N GLY A 280 5.69 1.34 -14.99
CA GLY A 280 4.59 2.19 -15.46
C GLY A 280 4.85 2.82 -16.84
N GLU A 281 5.98 2.53 -17.49
CA GLU A 281 6.33 3.05 -18.81
C GLU A 281 5.84 2.12 -19.91
N SER A 282 5.07 2.65 -20.86
CA SER A 282 4.51 1.85 -21.96
C SER A 282 5.52 1.52 -23.05
N LYS A 283 6.68 2.22 -23.10
CA LYS A 283 7.69 2.02 -24.12
C LYS A 283 8.64 0.87 -23.76
N PRO A 284 8.78 -0.17 -24.59
CA PRO A 284 9.72 -1.26 -24.32
C PRO A 284 11.16 -0.76 -24.22
N ALA A 285 11.89 -1.25 -23.23
CA ALA A 285 13.30 -0.92 -23.02
C ALA A 285 14.21 -1.86 -23.84
N LYS A 286 15.20 -1.30 -24.55
CA LYS A 286 16.24 -2.11 -25.20
C LYS A 286 17.13 -2.73 -24.13
N LYS A 287 17.35 -4.04 -24.21
CA LYS A 287 18.22 -4.82 -23.32
C LYS A 287 19.24 -5.59 -24.15
N GLU A 288 20.47 -5.58 -23.68
CA GLU A 288 21.61 -6.25 -24.30
C GLU A 288 22.44 -7.01 -23.26
N ILE A 289 23.51 -7.67 -23.64
CA ILE A 289 24.36 -8.44 -22.74
C ILE A 289 24.82 -7.56 -21.57
N GLY A 290 24.70 -8.08 -20.33
CA GLY A 290 24.95 -7.34 -19.09
C GLY A 290 23.74 -6.56 -18.56
N SER A 291 22.64 -6.46 -19.33
CA SER A 291 21.42 -5.78 -18.86
C SER A 291 20.63 -6.68 -17.91
N LYS A 292 20.08 -6.08 -16.84
CA LYS A 292 19.19 -6.80 -15.91
C LYS A 292 17.79 -6.95 -16.51
N VAL A 293 17.18 -8.10 -16.25
CA VAL A 293 15.80 -8.44 -16.60
C VAL A 293 15.01 -8.78 -15.34
N ILE A 294 13.73 -8.41 -15.33
CA ILE A 294 12.86 -8.54 -14.15
C ILE A 294 11.75 -9.54 -14.46
N ALA A 295 11.50 -10.44 -13.52
CA ALA A 295 10.44 -11.45 -13.60
C ALA A 295 9.08 -10.83 -13.94
N GLY A 296 8.31 -11.48 -14.83
CA GLY A 296 7.00 -11.00 -15.28
C GLY A 296 7.01 -10.00 -16.44
N SER A 297 8.17 -9.43 -16.80
CA SER A 297 8.33 -8.61 -17.99
C SER A 297 8.13 -9.44 -19.28
N ILE A 298 7.71 -8.81 -20.37
CA ILE A 298 7.43 -9.50 -21.63
C ILE A 298 8.55 -9.22 -22.62
N ASN A 299 9.15 -10.28 -23.15
CA ASN A 299 10.14 -10.22 -24.22
C ASN A 299 9.43 -10.02 -25.58
N TYR A 300 9.72 -8.95 -26.30
CA TYR A 300 9.08 -8.68 -27.61
C TYR A 300 9.84 -9.24 -28.79
N GLU A 301 11.17 -9.14 -28.79
CA GLU A 301 12.00 -9.44 -29.97
C GLU A 301 13.23 -10.25 -29.55
N GLY A 302 13.70 -11.13 -30.42
CA GLY A 302 14.90 -11.89 -30.18
C GLY A 302 14.80 -12.92 -29.05
N THR A 303 15.54 -13.99 -29.15
CA THR A 303 15.69 -14.97 -28.07
C THR A 303 16.87 -14.53 -27.20
N ILE A 304 16.63 -14.43 -25.91
CA ILE A 304 17.69 -14.13 -24.92
C ILE A 304 17.96 -15.32 -24.03
N LYS A 305 19.21 -15.40 -23.57
CA LYS A 305 19.60 -16.27 -22.44
C LYS A 305 20.08 -15.39 -21.32
N TYR A 306 19.57 -15.62 -20.12
CA TYR A 306 19.95 -14.86 -18.94
C TYR A 306 20.21 -15.77 -17.75
N LYS A 307 21.10 -15.32 -16.88
CA LYS A 307 21.50 -16.04 -15.68
C LYS A 307 20.59 -15.64 -14.52
N ALA A 308 19.96 -16.60 -13.85
CA ALA A 308 19.08 -16.35 -12.72
C ALA A 308 19.86 -15.79 -11.51
N GLU A 309 19.43 -14.64 -10.99
CA GLU A 309 20.06 -13.98 -9.82
C GLU A 309 19.16 -14.01 -8.59
N LYS A 310 17.88 -13.58 -8.73
CA LYS A 310 16.90 -13.57 -7.63
C LYS A 310 15.74 -14.50 -7.98
N ILE A 311 15.45 -15.43 -7.08
CA ILE A 311 14.44 -16.48 -7.29
C ILE A 311 13.43 -16.50 -6.14
N GLY A 312 12.24 -17.03 -6.40
CA GLY A 312 11.20 -17.26 -5.39
C GLY A 312 10.87 -16.00 -4.58
N LYS A 313 11.09 -16.08 -3.25
CA LYS A 313 10.76 -14.98 -2.31
C LYS A 313 11.66 -13.75 -2.46
N GLU A 314 12.83 -13.89 -3.05
CA GLU A 314 13.79 -12.81 -3.28
C GLU A 314 13.54 -12.07 -4.61
N SER A 315 12.62 -12.56 -5.47
CA SER A 315 12.33 -11.91 -6.74
C SER A 315 11.70 -10.53 -6.51
N THR A 316 12.00 -9.60 -7.43
CA THR A 316 11.46 -8.23 -7.41
C THR A 316 9.93 -8.21 -7.33
N VAL A 317 9.25 -9.11 -8.04
CA VAL A 317 7.79 -9.23 -7.99
C VAL A 317 7.30 -9.64 -6.60
N SER A 318 7.94 -10.66 -5.99
CA SER A 318 7.59 -11.11 -4.62
C SER A 318 7.80 -9.99 -3.60
N GLU A 319 8.86 -9.21 -3.77
CA GLU A 319 9.13 -8.06 -2.92
C GLU A 319 8.09 -6.95 -3.08
N ILE A 320 7.70 -6.61 -4.31
CA ILE A 320 6.61 -5.65 -4.59
C ILE A 320 5.32 -6.10 -3.91
N VAL A 321 4.93 -7.36 -4.06
CA VAL A 321 3.74 -7.92 -3.41
C VAL A 321 3.83 -7.80 -1.90
N ARG A 322 4.98 -8.13 -1.30
CA ARG A 322 5.23 -8.01 0.13
C ARG A 322 5.13 -6.55 0.61
N LEU A 323 5.68 -5.60 -0.15
CA LEU A 323 5.60 -4.18 0.19
C LEU A 323 4.16 -3.65 0.14
N VAL A 324 3.39 -3.99 -0.90
CA VAL A 324 1.98 -3.59 -1.01
C VAL A 324 1.15 -4.25 0.09
N ALA A 325 1.41 -5.51 0.41
CA ALA A 325 0.74 -6.20 1.52
C ALA A 325 1.07 -5.55 2.88
N ASN A 326 2.33 -5.18 3.12
CA ASN A 326 2.73 -4.46 4.32
C ASN A 326 2.08 -3.07 4.42
N ALA A 327 1.98 -2.34 3.30
CA ALA A 327 1.26 -1.06 3.25
C ALA A 327 -0.18 -1.22 3.74
N THR A 328 -0.85 -2.30 3.31
CA THR A 328 -2.22 -2.58 3.74
C THR A 328 -2.31 -3.10 5.18
N ALA A 329 -1.24 -3.69 5.70
CA ALA A 329 -1.18 -4.16 7.09
C ALA A 329 -0.98 -3.03 8.11
N THR A 330 -0.51 -1.84 7.68
CA THR A 330 -0.43 -0.66 8.56
C THR A 330 -1.77 0.06 8.60
N LYS A 331 -2.11 0.68 9.74
CA LYS A 331 -3.35 1.47 9.86
C LYS A 331 -3.06 2.96 9.67
N ALA A 332 -3.73 3.57 8.72
CA ALA A 332 -3.73 5.02 8.53
C ALA A 332 -4.26 5.75 9.79
N PRO A 333 -3.78 6.94 10.14
CA PRO A 333 -4.26 7.74 11.26
C PRO A 333 -5.79 7.90 11.30
N ILE A 334 -6.42 8.17 10.15
CA ILE A 334 -7.87 8.28 10.02
C ILE A 334 -8.60 6.97 10.37
N ALA A 335 -8.01 5.81 10.05
CA ALA A 335 -8.55 4.51 10.42
C ALA A 335 -8.49 4.27 11.93
N LYS A 336 -7.40 4.70 12.60
CA LYS A 336 -7.28 4.62 14.06
C LYS A 336 -8.37 5.44 14.77
N ILE A 337 -8.70 6.62 14.24
CA ILE A 337 -9.80 7.46 14.76
C ILE A 337 -11.15 6.75 14.55
N ALA A 338 -11.43 6.24 13.36
CA ALA A 338 -12.66 5.52 13.06
C ALA A 338 -12.85 4.28 13.97
N ASP A 339 -11.76 3.51 14.19
CA ASP A 339 -11.77 2.35 15.09
C ASP A 339 -12.03 2.76 16.55
N LYS A 340 -11.46 3.87 17.01
CA LYS A 340 -11.70 4.40 18.35
C LYS A 340 -13.17 4.79 18.55
N ILE A 341 -13.76 5.48 17.59
CA ILE A 341 -15.19 5.84 17.60
C ILE A 341 -16.05 4.58 17.61
N SER A 342 -15.78 3.61 16.74
CA SER A 342 -16.51 2.34 16.68
C SER A 342 -16.48 1.57 18.00
N GLY A 343 -15.36 1.62 18.72
CA GLY A 343 -15.20 0.94 20.00
C GLY A 343 -16.10 1.49 21.13
N TYR A 344 -16.46 2.77 21.08
CA TYR A 344 -17.41 3.38 22.02
C TYR A 344 -18.87 3.29 21.54
N PHE A 345 -19.06 3.20 20.23
CA PHE A 345 -20.40 3.27 19.62
C PHE A 345 -21.29 2.11 20.06
N VAL A 346 -20.82 0.88 20.04
CA VAL A 346 -21.61 -0.32 20.38
C VAL A 346 -22.10 -0.29 21.86
N PRO A 347 -21.24 -0.04 22.87
CA PRO A 347 -21.69 0.12 24.25
C PRO A 347 -22.72 1.25 24.44
N VAL A 348 -22.51 2.40 23.81
CA VAL A 348 -23.42 3.56 23.90
C VAL A 348 -24.80 3.22 23.34
N VAL A 349 -24.85 2.59 22.16
CA VAL A 349 -26.12 2.15 21.56
C VAL A 349 -26.86 1.15 22.43
N LEU A 350 -26.13 0.20 23.04
CA LEU A 350 -26.74 -0.77 23.92
C LEU A 350 -27.40 -0.09 25.14
N VAL A 351 -26.76 0.94 25.69
CA VAL A 351 -27.35 1.74 26.78
C VAL A 351 -28.58 2.53 26.26
N ILE A 352 -28.50 3.16 25.11
CA ILE A 352 -29.62 3.89 24.49
C ILE A 352 -30.81 2.95 24.26
N SER A 353 -30.56 1.74 23.72
CA SER A 353 -31.64 0.79 23.45
C SER A 353 -32.31 0.30 24.73
N ILE A 354 -31.58 0.09 25.82
CA ILE A 354 -32.14 -0.28 27.13
C ILE A 354 -32.96 0.89 27.71
N ILE A 355 -32.44 2.11 27.64
CA ILE A 355 -33.19 3.31 28.07
C ILE A 355 -34.50 3.45 27.28
N ALA A 356 -34.44 3.31 25.95
CA ALA A 356 -35.62 3.38 25.10
C ALA A 356 -36.63 2.28 25.45
N LEU A 357 -36.19 1.04 25.67
CA LEU A 357 -37.03 -0.05 26.13
C LEU A 357 -37.81 0.31 27.39
N VAL A 358 -37.09 0.78 28.41
CA VAL A 358 -37.69 1.15 29.70
C VAL A 358 -38.66 2.32 29.56
N LEU A 359 -38.28 3.35 28.83
CA LEU A 359 -39.15 4.53 28.58
C LEU A 359 -40.44 4.15 27.87
N TRP A 360 -40.35 3.36 26.80
CA TRP A 360 -41.54 2.93 26.06
C TRP A 360 -42.41 1.94 26.83
N LEU A 361 -41.85 1.08 27.68
CA LEU A 361 -42.65 0.27 28.62
C LEU A 361 -43.47 1.12 29.58
N ILE A 362 -42.93 2.26 30.03
CA ILE A 362 -43.62 3.19 30.95
C ILE A 362 -44.67 4.00 30.20
N ILE A 363 -44.35 4.53 29.01
CA ILE A 363 -45.20 5.43 28.24
C ILE A 363 -46.37 4.69 27.58
N SER A 364 -46.07 3.62 26.79
CA SER A 364 -47.09 2.89 26.00
C SER A 364 -47.77 1.77 26.77
N LYS A 365 -47.11 1.24 27.80
CA LYS A 365 -47.51 0.01 28.51
C LYS A 365 -47.63 -1.21 27.57
N ASP A 366 -47.15 -1.10 26.32
CA ASP A 366 -47.16 -2.17 25.34
C ASP A 366 -45.76 -2.76 25.21
N ILE A 367 -45.62 -4.00 25.70
CA ILE A 367 -44.33 -4.74 25.68
C ILE A 367 -43.93 -5.02 24.21
N ALA A 368 -44.88 -5.22 23.31
CA ALA A 368 -44.61 -5.49 21.92
C ALA A 368 -43.92 -4.30 21.23
N LEU A 369 -44.49 -3.10 21.39
CA LEU A 369 -43.91 -1.86 20.87
C LEU A 369 -42.53 -1.58 21.46
N ALA A 370 -42.39 -1.71 22.77
CA ALA A 370 -41.12 -1.47 23.47
C ALA A 370 -39.99 -2.42 22.97
N ILE A 371 -40.31 -3.71 22.74
CA ILE A 371 -39.37 -4.68 22.16
C ILE A 371 -39.05 -4.34 20.70
N ASN A 372 -40.06 -3.95 19.90
CA ASN A 372 -39.86 -3.55 18.51
C ASN A 372 -38.88 -2.38 18.40
N ILE A 373 -39.06 -1.34 19.21
CA ILE A 373 -38.15 -0.18 19.28
C ILE A 373 -36.77 -0.60 19.74
N PHE A 374 -36.66 -1.41 20.82
CA PHE A 374 -35.40 -1.92 21.31
C PHE A 374 -34.61 -2.65 20.23
N VAL A 375 -35.25 -3.56 19.53
CA VAL A 375 -34.63 -4.35 18.45
C VAL A 375 -34.26 -3.46 17.26
N SER A 376 -35.12 -2.53 16.87
CA SER A 376 -34.87 -1.58 15.78
C SER A 376 -33.62 -0.75 16.03
N ILE A 377 -33.43 -0.22 17.26
CA ILE A 377 -32.23 0.52 17.65
C ILE A 377 -30.98 -0.35 17.54
N LEU A 378 -31.04 -1.59 18.08
CA LEU A 378 -29.89 -2.50 18.04
C LEU A 378 -29.47 -2.86 16.61
N VAL A 379 -30.42 -3.04 15.70
CA VAL A 379 -30.18 -3.41 14.31
C VAL A 379 -29.66 -2.21 13.51
N VAL A 380 -30.32 -1.04 13.60
CA VAL A 380 -29.91 0.19 12.86
C VAL A 380 -28.52 0.64 13.23
N ALA A 381 -28.18 0.54 14.48
CA ALA A 381 -26.94 1.11 15.00
C ALA A 381 -25.67 0.31 14.68
N CYS A 382 -25.74 -0.65 13.77
CA CYS A 382 -24.52 -1.36 13.34
C CYS A 382 -23.64 -0.50 12.44
N PRO A 383 -22.41 -0.13 12.84
CA PRO A 383 -21.48 0.58 11.99
C PRO A 383 -20.72 -0.37 11.04
N CYS A 384 -21.44 -1.26 10.34
CA CYS A 384 -20.83 -2.35 9.55
C CYS A 384 -19.91 -1.85 8.44
N SER A 385 -20.31 -0.78 7.76
CA SER A 385 -19.56 -0.17 6.66
C SER A 385 -18.30 0.59 7.12
N LEU A 386 -18.24 1.02 8.39
CA LEU A 386 -17.14 1.80 8.94
C LEU A 386 -15.81 1.03 8.89
N GLY A 387 -15.85 -0.28 9.17
CA GLY A 387 -14.67 -1.14 9.17
C GLY A 387 -14.04 -1.37 7.80
N LEU A 388 -14.80 -1.14 6.72
CA LEU A 388 -14.33 -1.26 5.34
C LEU A 388 -13.99 0.09 4.70
N ALA A 389 -14.50 1.18 5.23
CA ALA A 389 -14.43 2.51 4.64
C ALA A 389 -12.98 2.95 4.30
N THR A 390 -12.05 2.70 5.19
CA THR A 390 -10.64 3.10 5.03
C THR A 390 -9.79 2.00 4.40
N PRO A 391 -9.77 0.73 4.90
CA PRO A 391 -8.86 -0.27 4.36
C PRO A 391 -9.10 -0.57 2.87
N LEU A 392 -10.35 -0.61 2.43
CA LEU A 392 -10.70 -0.87 1.03
C LEU A 392 -10.14 0.21 0.10
N ALA A 393 -10.28 1.48 0.47
CA ALA A 393 -9.76 2.60 -0.31
C ALA A 393 -8.23 2.58 -0.38
N ILE A 394 -7.55 2.28 0.73
CA ILE A 394 -6.09 2.19 0.80
C ILE A 394 -5.57 1.06 -0.09
N VAL A 395 -6.17 -0.13 -0.04
CA VAL A 395 -5.72 -1.27 -0.88
C VAL A 395 -5.87 -0.94 -2.37
N ILE A 396 -7.01 -0.36 -2.78
CA ILE A 396 -7.22 0.04 -4.17
C ILE A 396 -6.21 1.11 -4.59
N ALA A 397 -5.98 2.12 -3.74
CA ALA A 397 -5.04 3.20 -4.03
C ALA A 397 -3.59 2.72 -4.09
N SER A 398 -3.16 1.84 -3.16
CA SER A 398 -1.83 1.22 -3.20
C SER A 398 -1.63 0.36 -4.44
N GLY A 399 -2.66 -0.40 -4.84
CA GLY A 399 -2.63 -1.16 -6.09
C GLY A 399 -2.52 -0.26 -7.33
N ASN A 400 -3.23 0.86 -7.37
CA ASN A 400 -3.13 1.84 -8.46
C ASN A 400 -1.75 2.52 -8.49
N ALA A 401 -1.20 2.89 -7.32
CA ALA A 401 0.14 3.45 -7.21
C ALA A 401 1.19 2.45 -7.73
N SER A 402 1.10 1.17 -7.31
CA SER A 402 2.01 0.12 -7.76
C SER A 402 2.01 -0.07 -9.27
N ARG A 403 0.83 -0.06 -9.92
CA ARG A 403 0.72 -0.13 -11.40
C ARG A 403 1.38 1.04 -12.12
N LYS A 404 1.61 2.14 -11.43
CA LYS A 404 2.31 3.33 -11.94
C LYS A 404 3.78 3.35 -11.54
N GLY A 405 4.32 2.27 -10.99
CA GLY A 405 5.70 2.21 -10.52
C GLY A 405 5.96 2.94 -9.21
N ILE A 406 4.91 3.18 -8.40
CA ILE A 406 5.02 3.82 -7.08
C ILE A 406 4.69 2.80 -6.00
N LEU A 407 5.68 2.39 -5.22
CA LEU A 407 5.49 1.44 -4.13
C LEU A 407 5.34 2.17 -2.80
N VAL A 408 4.15 2.10 -2.23
CA VAL A 408 3.85 2.70 -0.92
C VAL A 408 3.94 1.62 0.15
N LYS A 409 4.81 1.79 1.15
CA LYS A 409 5.06 0.81 2.23
C LYS A 409 4.16 0.97 3.45
N THR A 410 3.56 2.14 3.63
CA THR A 410 2.72 2.42 4.80
C THR A 410 1.45 3.18 4.42
N SER A 411 0.33 2.84 5.06
CA SER A 411 -0.92 3.59 4.89
C SER A 411 -0.81 5.04 5.37
N GLU A 412 0.09 5.30 6.33
CA GLU A 412 0.35 6.64 6.87
C GLU A 412 1.00 7.54 5.82
N ALA A 413 1.97 7.01 5.06
CA ALA A 413 2.57 7.73 3.95
C ALA A 413 1.50 8.09 2.90
N LEU A 414 0.64 7.14 2.50
CA LEU A 414 -0.44 7.40 1.55
C LEU A 414 -1.44 8.45 2.07
N GLU A 415 -1.74 8.46 3.38
CA GLU A 415 -2.63 9.43 3.98
C GLU A 415 -2.03 10.83 4.02
N ASN A 416 -0.75 10.96 4.33
CA ASN A 416 -0.12 12.24 4.63
C ASN A 416 0.58 12.86 3.42
N PHE A 417 0.80 12.13 2.33
CA PHE A 417 1.56 12.60 1.17
C PHE A 417 0.98 13.89 0.56
N HIS A 418 -0.33 13.99 0.44
CA HIS A 418 -1.01 15.17 -0.11
C HIS A 418 -1.04 16.37 0.85
N LYS A 419 -0.63 16.18 2.10
CA LYS A 419 -0.56 17.24 3.12
C LYS A 419 0.85 17.80 3.25
N ALA A 420 1.78 17.38 2.40
CA ALA A 420 3.15 17.84 2.45
C ALA A 420 3.22 19.36 2.29
N GLU A 421 3.87 20.03 3.24
CA GLU A 421 4.15 21.47 3.19
C GLU A 421 5.54 21.73 2.63
N THR A 422 6.46 20.79 2.85
CA THR A 422 7.84 20.90 2.35
C THR A 422 8.28 19.56 1.73
N ILE A 423 8.88 19.64 0.55
CA ILE A 423 9.58 18.51 -0.08
C ILE A 423 11.07 18.87 -0.17
N CYS A 424 11.89 18.04 0.47
CA CYS A 424 13.34 18.14 0.44
C CYS A 424 13.88 17.15 -0.58
N PHE A 425 14.70 17.61 -1.50
CA PHE A 425 15.40 16.77 -2.46
C PHE A 425 16.89 16.73 -2.13
N ASP A 426 17.48 15.55 -2.10
CA ASP A 426 18.92 15.44 -2.27
C ASP A 426 19.32 15.84 -3.69
N LYS A 427 20.54 16.33 -3.90
CA LYS A 427 21.01 16.71 -5.23
C LYS A 427 21.42 15.47 -6.03
N THR A 428 22.41 14.74 -5.50
CA THR A 428 23.13 13.70 -6.26
C THR A 428 22.33 12.43 -6.40
N GLY A 429 22.16 11.93 -7.63
CA GLY A 429 21.35 10.71 -7.88
C GLY A 429 19.85 10.93 -7.74
N THR A 430 19.40 12.09 -7.27
CA THR A 430 17.99 12.44 -7.06
C THR A 430 17.53 13.50 -8.06
N LEU A 431 17.99 14.73 -7.95
CA LEU A 431 17.76 15.77 -8.97
C LEU A 431 18.65 15.61 -10.20
N THR A 432 19.79 14.96 -10.01
CA THR A 432 20.74 14.61 -11.06
C THR A 432 20.71 13.12 -11.36
N LYS A 433 21.31 12.72 -12.49
CA LYS A 433 21.42 11.31 -12.92
C LYS A 433 22.47 10.53 -12.11
N GLY A 434 23.27 11.21 -11.26
CA GLY A 434 24.37 10.59 -10.52
C GLY A 434 25.52 10.16 -11.43
N THR A 435 25.51 10.59 -12.68
CA THR A 435 26.54 10.32 -13.68
C THR A 435 27.20 11.61 -14.10
N LEU A 436 28.51 11.67 -13.89
CA LEU A 436 29.31 12.81 -14.33
C LEU A 436 29.45 12.82 -15.86
N SER A 437 29.42 14.00 -16.46
CA SER A 437 29.70 14.20 -17.88
C SER A 437 30.63 15.37 -18.09
N ILE A 438 31.37 15.36 -19.19
CA ILE A 438 32.11 16.49 -19.64
C ILE A 438 31.15 17.56 -20.14
N SER A 439 31.23 18.75 -19.56
CA SER A 439 30.41 19.90 -19.98
C SER A 439 31.12 20.77 -20.99
N LYS A 440 32.45 20.96 -20.83
CA LYS A 440 33.27 21.81 -21.68
C LYS A 440 34.73 21.42 -21.56
N ILE A 441 35.43 21.52 -22.67
CA ILE A 441 36.89 21.36 -22.76
C ILE A 441 37.50 22.66 -23.27
N TYR A 442 38.37 23.26 -22.51
CA TYR A 442 39.27 24.35 -22.97
C TYR A 442 40.58 23.71 -23.39
N ASN A 443 40.86 23.69 -24.70
CA ASN A 443 42.08 23.14 -25.26
C ASN A 443 43.11 24.24 -25.49
N TYR A 444 44.22 24.16 -24.80
CA TYR A 444 45.38 25.11 -24.94
C TYR A 444 46.53 24.47 -25.71
N SER A 445 46.38 23.24 -26.17
CA SER A 445 47.37 22.53 -26.95
C SER A 445 47.22 22.81 -28.45
N ASN A 446 48.22 22.39 -29.24
CA ASN A 446 48.13 22.40 -30.69
C ASN A 446 47.48 21.12 -31.26
N LEU A 447 47.01 20.20 -30.37
CA LEU A 447 46.34 18.97 -30.78
C LEU A 447 44.87 19.26 -31.10
N GLU A 448 44.33 18.50 -32.05
CA GLU A 448 42.88 18.51 -32.25
C GLU A 448 42.19 18.02 -30.97
N GLU A 449 40.98 18.52 -30.68
CA GLU A 449 40.22 18.17 -29.48
C GLU A 449 40.00 16.67 -29.36
N LYS A 450 39.76 15.99 -30.50
CA LYS A 450 39.57 14.54 -30.56
C LYS A 450 40.83 13.74 -30.21
N GLU A 451 42.00 14.22 -30.63
CA GLU A 451 43.29 13.62 -30.29
C GLU A 451 43.66 13.84 -28.82
N LEU A 452 43.40 15.05 -28.31
CA LEU A 452 43.56 15.36 -26.91
C LEU A 452 42.65 14.48 -26.02
N LEU A 453 41.38 14.34 -26.39
CA LEU A 453 40.45 13.48 -25.67
C LEU A 453 40.87 12.02 -25.73
N LYS A 454 41.40 11.51 -26.85
CA LYS A 454 41.98 10.19 -26.99
C LYS A 454 43.06 9.90 -25.97
N ASN A 455 44.05 10.83 -25.86
CA ASN A 455 45.17 10.68 -24.96
C ASN A 455 44.71 10.68 -23.48
N ILE A 456 43.83 11.62 -23.12
CA ILE A 456 43.28 11.73 -21.77
C ILE A 456 42.45 10.49 -21.42
N ALA A 457 41.58 10.03 -22.33
CA ALA A 457 40.72 8.86 -22.12
C ALA A 457 41.54 7.57 -22.03
N SER A 458 42.62 7.42 -22.81
CA SER A 458 43.52 6.28 -22.70
C SER A 458 44.15 6.18 -21.31
N ILE A 459 44.50 7.33 -20.73
CA ILE A 459 45.08 7.41 -19.37
C ILE A 459 44.01 7.12 -18.33
N GLU A 460 42.86 7.77 -18.41
CA GLU A 460 41.77 7.64 -17.43
C GLU A 460 41.07 6.30 -17.50
N ASN A 461 41.21 5.54 -18.60
CA ASN A 461 40.73 4.16 -18.70
C ASN A 461 41.38 3.19 -17.69
N LYS A 462 42.52 3.58 -17.09
CA LYS A 462 43.20 2.84 -16.01
C LYS A 462 42.77 3.29 -14.61
N SER A 463 41.96 4.34 -14.52
CA SER A 463 41.49 4.93 -13.26
C SER A 463 40.07 4.50 -12.94
N GLU A 464 39.80 4.17 -11.67
CA GLU A 464 38.46 3.86 -11.20
C GLU A 464 37.66 5.08 -10.74
N HIS A 465 38.23 6.27 -10.84
CA HIS A 465 37.57 7.49 -10.35
C HIS A 465 36.33 7.86 -11.18
N PRO A 466 35.21 8.34 -10.57
CA PRO A 466 34.01 8.73 -11.31
C PRO A 466 34.23 9.73 -12.44
N ILE A 467 35.16 10.71 -12.26
CA ILE A 467 35.54 11.67 -13.30
C ILE A 467 36.22 10.96 -14.49
N ALA A 468 37.07 9.97 -14.21
CA ALA A 468 37.72 9.17 -15.24
C ALA A 468 36.66 8.44 -16.12
N ARG A 469 35.68 7.84 -15.50
CA ARG A 469 34.56 7.19 -16.23
C ARG A 469 33.81 8.16 -17.14
N ALA A 470 33.58 9.41 -16.70
CA ALA A 470 32.94 10.44 -17.53
C ALA A 470 33.72 10.72 -18.82
N ILE A 471 35.04 10.77 -18.72
CA ILE A 471 35.97 11.03 -19.84
C ILE A 471 35.97 9.80 -20.79
N VAL A 472 36.12 8.61 -20.23
CA VAL A 472 36.12 7.36 -20.97
C VAL A 472 34.80 7.17 -21.72
N ASN A 473 33.65 7.39 -21.07
CA ASN A 473 32.35 7.29 -21.71
C ASN A 473 32.18 8.25 -22.87
N LYS A 474 32.64 9.52 -22.71
CA LYS A 474 32.64 10.51 -23.81
C LYS A 474 33.48 10.05 -25.00
N ALA A 475 34.64 9.47 -24.76
CA ALA A 475 35.48 8.93 -25.83
C ALA A 475 34.85 7.71 -26.54
N ILE A 476 34.14 6.84 -25.77
CA ILE A 476 33.40 5.70 -26.35
C ILE A 476 32.23 6.18 -27.22
N GLU A 477 31.46 7.21 -26.78
CA GLU A 477 30.39 7.83 -27.56
C GLU A 477 30.92 8.38 -28.90
N GLU A 478 32.12 8.96 -28.90
CA GLU A 478 32.79 9.48 -30.09
C GLU A 478 33.53 8.39 -30.90
N LYS A 479 33.45 7.13 -30.49
CA LYS A 479 34.09 5.97 -31.13
C LYS A 479 35.62 6.14 -31.24
N ILE A 480 36.24 6.63 -30.18
CA ILE A 480 37.68 6.80 -30.07
C ILE A 480 38.30 5.50 -29.54
N GLU A 481 39.32 4.99 -30.20
CA GLU A 481 40.09 3.84 -29.77
C GLU A 481 41.15 4.28 -28.76
N PHE A 482 41.35 3.49 -27.69
CA PHE A 482 42.33 3.78 -26.64
C PHE A 482 43.73 3.28 -27.01
N GLU A 483 44.73 3.97 -26.55
CA GLU A 483 46.15 3.58 -26.68
C GLU A 483 46.70 2.97 -25.38
N ASP A 484 47.69 2.09 -25.52
CA ASP A 484 48.36 1.53 -24.38
C ASP A 484 49.34 2.56 -23.80
N LEU A 485 49.50 2.51 -22.45
CA LEU A 485 50.38 3.36 -21.70
C LEU A 485 51.69 2.63 -21.42
N LYS A 486 52.81 3.42 -21.31
CA LYS A 486 54.10 2.94 -20.86
C LYS A 486 54.15 2.83 -19.33
N GLU A 487 53.62 3.86 -18.63
CA GLU A 487 53.54 3.91 -17.17
C GLU A 487 52.28 4.61 -16.75
N PHE A 488 51.70 4.17 -15.62
CA PHE A 488 50.52 4.77 -14.99
C PHE A 488 50.70 4.76 -13.47
N LYS A 489 50.43 5.91 -12.82
CA LYS A 489 50.48 6.05 -11.38
C LYS A 489 49.35 6.92 -10.88
N ALA A 490 48.48 6.33 -10.05
CA ALA A 490 47.46 7.07 -9.33
C ALA A 490 48.05 7.77 -8.10
N ILE A 491 47.71 9.04 -7.92
CA ILE A 491 48.14 9.89 -6.79
C ILE A 491 46.89 10.20 -5.96
N ALA A 492 46.74 9.47 -4.86
CA ALA A 492 45.53 9.53 -4.06
C ALA A 492 45.17 10.96 -3.61
N GLY A 493 43.92 11.40 -3.91
CA GLY A 493 43.43 12.73 -3.58
C GLY A 493 43.89 13.87 -4.49
N PHE A 494 44.75 13.61 -5.51
CA PHE A 494 45.30 14.63 -6.39
C PHE A 494 44.99 14.40 -7.86
N GLY A 495 45.10 13.14 -8.36
CA GLY A 495 44.89 12.79 -9.75
C GLY A 495 45.77 11.62 -10.21
N VAL A 496 46.19 11.64 -11.47
CA VAL A 496 47.01 10.58 -12.08
C VAL A 496 48.22 11.18 -12.82
N GLU A 497 49.27 10.38 -12.87
CA GLU A 497 50.48 10.63 -13.67
C GLU A 497 50.63 9.46 -14.64
N ALA A 498 50.88 9.76 -15.92
CA ALA A 498 51.04 8.72 -16.93
C ALA A 498 52.10 9.09 -17.96
N ILE A 499 52.75 8.07 -18.52
CA ILE A 499 53.71 8.20 -19.64
C ILE A 499 53.14 7.42 -20.81
N MET A 500 52.91 8.09 -21.93
CA MET A 500 52.47 7.48 -23.18
C MET A 500 53.60 6.72 -23.87
N GLN A 501 53.31 5.92 -24.88
CA GLN A 501 54.30 5.17 -25.66
C GLN A 501 55.35 6.09 -26.36
N ASN A 502 54.96 7.31 -26.73
CA ASN A 502 55.82 8.33 -27.32
C ASN A 502 56.70 9.08 -26.31
N ASN A 503 56.73 8.64 -25.02
CA ASN A 503 57.39 9.26 -23.87
C ASN A 503 56.78 10.60 -23.42
N ASP A 504 55.63 11.00 -23.89
CA ASP A 504 54.92 12.17 -23.38
C ASP A 504 54.39 11.89 -21.96
N LYS A 505 54.71 12.81 -21.04
CA LYS A 505 54.33 12.75 -19.65
C LYS A 505 53.08 13.61 -19.42
N TYR A 506 52.00 12.95 -18.99
CA TYR A 506 50.76 13.62 -18.62
C TYR A 506 50.56 13.64 -17.10
N LEU A 507 50.07 14.79 -16.60
CA LEU A 507 49.50 14.90 -15.26
C LEU A 507 48.04 15.32 -15.42
N ILE A 508 47.11 14.55 -14.83
CA ILE A 508 45.69 14.84 -14.89
C ILE A 508 45.16 14.86 -13.47
N GLY A 509 44.57 15.97 -13.02
CA GLY A 509 44.08 16.05 -11.64
C GLY A 509 43.66 17.46 -11.22
N ASN A 510 43.66 17.70 -9.91
CA ASN A 510 43.27 18.99 -9.33
C ASN A 510 44.34 20.05 -9.43
N ARG A 511 43.98 21.32 -9.10
CA ARG A 511 44.89 22.47 -9.12
C ARG A 511 46.16 22.22 -8.28
N LYS A 512 46.02 21.52 -7.14
CA LYS A 512 47.13 21.26 -6.23
C LYS A 512 48.19 20.35 -6.86
N LEU A 513 47.77 19.32 -7.61
CA LEU A 513 48.69 18.46 -8.37
C LEU A 513 49.54 19.30 -9.36
N MET A 514 48.91 20.23 -10.08
CA MET A 514 49.58 21.09 -11.05
C MET A 514 50.60 21.99 -10.37
N THR A 515 50.20 22.63 -9.27
CA THR A 515 51.08 23.57 -8.54
C THR A 515 52.30 22.86 -7.92
N GLU A 516 52.15 21.70 -7.32
CA GLU A 516 53.22 20.90 -6.72
C GLU A 516 54.24 20.39 -7.77
N ASN A 517 53.79 20.22 -9.03
CA ASN A 517 54.66 19.84 -10.14
C ASN A 517 55.15 21.03 -10.99
N GLY A 518 54.95 22.27 -10.52
CA GLY A 518 55.47 23.47 -11.18
C GLY A 518 54.75 23.81 -12.49
N VAL A 519 53.54 23.32 -12.73
CA VAL A 519 52.76 23.66 -13.91
C VAL A 519 52.15 25.07 -13.73
N ILE A 520 52.44 25.96 -14.66
CA ILE A 520 51.87 27.31 -14.67
C ILE A 520 50.46 27.25 -15.25
N ILE A 521 49.51 27.84 -14.56
CA ILE A 521 48.10 27.96 -15.00
C ILE A 521 47.91 29.38 -15.54
N PRO A 522 47.90 29.58 -16.88
CA PRO A 522 48.00 30.91 -17.48
C PRO A 522 46.69 31.67 -17.56
N ASN A 523 45.55 31.02 -17.38
CA ASN A 523 44.22 31.61 -17.62
C ASN A 523 43.22 31.30 -16.49
N GLU A 524 43.17 32.19 -15.50
CA GLU A 524 42.21 32.07 -14.39
C GLU A 524 40.77 32.38 -14.80
N GLN A 525 40.58 33.06 -15.95
CA GLN A 525 39.21 33.42 -16.40
C GLN A 525 38.43 32.20 -16.84
N ASP A 526 39.02 31.26 -17.58
CA ASP A 526 38.38 30.04 -18.02
C ASP A 526 38.06 29.10 -16.83
N GLU A 527 38.98 29.07 -15.85
CA GLU A 527 38.74 28.34 -14.60
C GLU A 527 37.54 28.94 -13.84
N GLN A 528 37.55 30.29 -13.66
CA GLN A 528 36.44 30.97 -12.99
C GLN A 528 35.09 30.77 -13.73
N GLN A 529 35.14 30.77 -15.06
CA GLN A 529 33.92 30.49 -15.85
C GLN A 529 33.37 29.08 -15.61
N LEU A 530 34.23 28.04 -15.63
CA LEU A 530 33.81 26.67 -15.31
C LEU A 530 33.27 26.56 -13.89
N VAL A 531 33.90 27.19 -12.91
CA VAL A 531 33.40 27.25 -11.52
C VAL A 531 32.03 27.93 -11.46
N ASN A 532 31.87 29.06 -12.15
CA ASN A 532 30.61 29.80 -12.20
C ASN A 532 29.51 29.04 -12.95
N ASP A 533 29.85 28.09 -13.83
CA ASP A 533 28.94 27.20 -14.53
C ASP A 533 28.67 25.91 -13.72
N GLY A 534 29.14 25.82 -12.47
CA GLY A 534 28.89 24.71 -11.55
C GLY A 534 29.70 23.45 -11.84
N ASN A 535 30.82 23.56 -12.54
CA ASN A 535 31.64 22.40 -12.88
C ASN A 535 32.70 22.09 -11.82
N SER A 536 33.00 20.81 -11.65
CA SER A 536 34.28 20.36 -11.11
C SER A 536 35.34 20.45 -12.19
N ILE A 537 36.52 20.97 -11.87
CA ILE A 537 37.58 21.22 -12.87
C ILE A 537 38.64 20.14 -12.77
N LEU A 538 38.98 19.56 -13.91
CA LEU A 538 40.11 18.70 -14.11
C LEU A 538 41.16 19.41 -14.95
N PHE A 539 42.35 19.52 -14.41
CA PHE A 539 43.50 20.11 -15.08
C PHE A 539 44.29 19.02 -15.80
N VAL A 540 44.72 19.29 -17.01
CA VAL A 540 45.56 18.38 -17.82
C VAL A 540 46.84 19.09 -18.22
N SER A 541 47.99 18.52 -17.88
CA SER A 541 49.25 18.99 -18.34
C SER A 541 50.00 17.94 -19.17
N LEU A 542 50.75 18.39 -20.14
CA LEU A 542 51.67 17.62 -20.97
C LEU A 542 53.10 18.20 -20.82
N ASN A 543 54.04 17.37 -20.39
CA ASN A 543 55.43 17.74 -20.20
C ASN A 543 55.57 19.06 -19.38
N ASN A 544 54.87 19.14 -18.25
CA ASN A 544 54.78 20.27 -17.31
C ASN A 544 54.19 21.57 -17.88
N LYS A 545 53.47 21.51 -19.01
CA LYS A 545 52.69 22.63 -19.54
C LYS A 545 51.23 22.33 -19.48
N LEU A 546 50.40 23.28 -19.03
CA LEU A 546 48.93 23.12 -19.07
C LEU A 546 48.47 23.04 -20.52
N VAL A 547 47.77 21.96 -20.85
CA VAL A 547 47.21 21.70 -22.21
C VAL A 547 45.70 21.71 -22.25
N ALA A 548 45.00 21.45 -21.12
CA ALA A 548 43.56 21.58 -21.09
C ALA A 548 43.02 21.83 -19.68
N LEU A 549 41.81 22.44 -19.67
CA LEU A 549 40.87 22.41 -18.53
C LEU A 549 39.63 21.72 -18.97
N ILE A 550 39.20 20.73 -18.19
CA ILE A 550 37.97 19.97 -18.45
C ILE A 550 36.95 20.24 -17.33
N GLY A 551 35.82 20.82 -17.70
CA GLY A 551 34.70 20.99 -16.81
C GLY A 551 33.84 19.71 -16.78
N VAL A 552 33.63 19.20 -15.58
CA VAL A 552 32.81 17.98 -15.36
C VAL A 552 31.69 18.30 -14.41
N LYS A 553 30.48 17.97 -14.76
CA LYS A 553 29.29 18.17 -13.90
C LYS A 553 28.36 16.97 -13.93
N ASP A 554 27.57 16.88 -12.88
CA ASP A 554 26.49 15.91 -12.82
C ASP A 554 25.29 16.37 -13.66
N ILE A 555 24.74 15.47 -14.45
CA ILE A 555 23.64 15.79 -15.38
C ILE A 555 22.33 15.86 -14.62
N LEU A 556 21.59 16.96 -14.80
CA LEU A 556 20.21 17.05 -14.30
C LEU A 556 19.31 16.00 -14.95
N LYS A 557 18.35 15.50 -14.21
CA LYS A 557 17.31 14.64 -14.78
C LYS A 557 16.43 15.43 -15.73
N ASP A 558 15.83 14.73 -16.67
CA ASP A 558 15.00 15.34 -17.68
C ASP A 558 13.71 15.92 -17.03
N ASN A 559 13.21 17.03 -17.56
CA ASN A 559 11.96 17.67 -17.14
C ASN A 559 11.89 18.16 -15.67
N ILE A 560 13.01 18.21 -14.93
CA ILE A 560 13.03 18.53 -13.49
C ILE A 560 12.47 19.92 -13.18
N GLU A 561 12.73 20.90 -14.06
CA GLU A 561 12.26 22.28 -13.89
C GLU A 561 10.73 22.36 -13.86
N ASN A 562 10.05 21.62 -14.77
CA ASN A 562 8.60 21.57 -14.80
C ASN A 562 8.04 20.89 -13.55
N ILE A 563 8.68 19.81 -13.09
CA ILE A 563 8.27 19.08 -11.88
C ILE A 563 8.33 20.01 -10.66
N ILE A 564 9.42 20.75 -10.49
CA ILE A 564 9.58 21.71 -9.39
C ILE A 564 8.53 22.83 -9.48
N LYS A 565 8.27 23.33 -10.69
CA LYS A 565 7.23 24.33 -10.92
C LYS A 565 5.84 23.82 -10.52
N GLU A 566 5.46 22.60 -10.93
CA GLU A 566 4.17 22.00 -10.55
C GLU A 566 4.02 21.81 -9.04
N LEU A 567 5.11 21.48 -8.33
CA LEU A 567 5.10 21.37 -6.87
C LEU A 567 4.88 22.75 -6.23
N LYS A 568 5.53 23.80 -6.72
CA LYS A 568 5.33 25.17 -6.26
C LYS A 568 3.91 25.68 -6.56
N ASP A 569 3.36 25.38 -7.72
CA ASP A 569 1.98 25.71 -8.10
C ASP A 569 0.94 25.07 -7.14
N LYS A 570 1.30 23.96 -6.51
CA LYS A 570 0.53 23.29 -5.45
C LYS A 570 0.79 23.88 -4.05
N ASN A 571 1.51 25.02 -3.93
CA ASN A 571 1.91 25.66 -2.68
C ASN A 571 2.82 24.78 -1.78
N ILE A 572 3.64 23.93 -2.36
CA ILE A 572 4.60 23.10 -1.64
C ILE A 572 5.97 23.79 -1.67
N ASN A 573 6.58 23.95 -0.50
CA ASN A 573 7.93 24.49 -0.37
C ASN A 573 8.93 23.43 -0.85
N VAL A 574 9.77 23.79 -1.83
CA VAL A 574 10.81 22.89 -2.34
C VAL A 574 12.18 23.34 -1.81
N VAL A 575 12.90 22.39 -1.20
CA VAL A 575 14.21 22.61 -0.58
C VAL A 575 15.21 21.64 -1.19
N MET A 576 16.39 22.13 -1.57
CA MET A 576 17.49 21.27 -1.98
C MET A 576 18.47 21.09 -0.82
N LEU A 577 18.82 19.84 -0.51
CA LEU A 577 19.83 19.46 0.48
C LEU A 577 21.05 18.86 -0.26
N THR A 578 22.25 19.34 0.04
CA THR A 578 23.45 18.79 -0.60
C THR A 578 24.70 18.95 0.26
N GLY A 579 25.63 18.01 0.12
CA GLY A 579 26.99 18.13 0.67
C GLY A 579 27.92 19.03 -0.15
N ASP A 580 27.49 19.50 -1.31
CA ASP A 580 28.30 20.40 -2.17
C ASP A 580 28.49 21.75 -1.54
N ASN A 581 29.50 22.49 -2.08
CA ASN A 581 29.72 23.88 -1.69
C ASN A 581 28.54 24.78 -2.14
N GLU A 582 28.38 25.88 -1.43
CA GLU A 582 27.26 26.82 -1.60
C GLU A 582 27.13 27.35 -3.03
N LYS A 583 28.21 27.76 -3.68
CA LYS A 583 28.17 28.27 -5.06
C LYS A 583 27.64 27.26 -6.07
N THR A 584 28.15 26.04 -6.04
CA THR A 584 27.71 24.98 -6.94
C THR A 584 26.22 24.62 -6.68
N ALA A 585 25.82 24.56 -5.42
CA ALA A 585 24.45 24.27 -5.04
C ALA A 585 23.48 25.37 -5.51
N GLU A 586 23.81 26.63 -5.33
CA GLU A 586 22.97 27.75 -5.77
C GLU A 586 22.80 27.80 -7.29
N ILE A 587 23.85 27.49 -8.06
CA ILE A 587 23.81 27.47 -9.54
C ILE A 587 22.80 26.42 -10.01
N VAL A 588 22.90 25.20 -9.46
CA VAL A 588 21.97 24.10 -9.79
C VAL A 588 20.55 24.46 -9.38
N ALA A 589 20.36 24.95 -8.16
CA ALA A 589 19.06 25.33 -7.65
C ALA A 589 18.39 26.42 -8.49
N LYS A 590 19.12 27.44 -8.87
CA LYS A 590 18.64 28.52 -9.74
C LYS A 590 18.21 28.00 -11.12
N GLN A 591 19.00 27.08 -11.69
CA GLN A 591 18.66 26.46 -12.98
C GLN A 591 17.31 25.73 -12.94
N ILE A 592 17.02 25.01 -11.86
CA ILE A 592 15.78 24.22 -11.71
C ILE A 592 14.67 24.96 -10.95
N GLY A 593 14.92 26.23 -10.60
CA GLY A 593 13.94 27.09 -9.97
C GLY A 593 13.71 26.84 -8.46
N ILE A 594 14.65 26.20 -7.73
CA ILE A 594 14.59 26.04 -6.26
C ILE A 594 15.19 27.28 -5.59
N GLU A 595 14.46 27.87 -4.63
CA GLU A 595 14.90 29.09 -3.92
C GLU A 595 15.63 28.77 -2.62
N LYS A 596 15.23 27.71 -1.92
CA LYS A 596 15.80 27.35 -0.62
C LYS A 596 16.81 26.22 -0.78
N VAL A 597 18.07 26.53 -0.50
CA VAL A 597 19.19 25.59 -0.59
C VAL A 597 19.84 25.45 0.78
N ILE A 598 20.19 24.24 1.15
CA ILE A 598 20.97 23.92 2.34
C ILE A 598 22.18 23.12 1.85
N SER A 599 23.32 23.78 1.77
CA SER A 599 24.60 23.28 1.24
C SER A 599 25.58 22.92 2.35
N ASN A 600 26.70 22.31 1.99
CA ASN A 600 27.80 21.93 2.91
C ASN A 600 27.33 21.04 4.09
N VAL A 601 26.34 20.21 3.92
CA VAL A 601 25.77 19.39 5.01
C VAL A 601 26.17 17.92 4.89
N THR A 602 26.61 17.37 6.01
CA THR A 602 26.84 15.93 6.16
C THR A 602 25.49 15.17 6.26
N PRO A 603 25.46 13.84 6.06
CA PRO A 603 24.23 13.05 6.21
C PRO A 603 23.54 13.22 7.57
N LYS A 604 24.29 13.39 8.65
CA LYS A 604 23.76 13.62 9.99
C LYS A 604 23.12 15.01 10.11
N GLU A 605 23.80 16.04 9.60
CA GLU A 605 23.29 17.41 9.60
C GLU A 605 22.06 17.56 8.70
N LYS A 606 21.98 16.84 7.55
CA LYS A 606 20.75 16.76 6.75
C LYS A 606 19.55 16.31 7.60
N ALA A 607 19.73 15.26 8.39
CA ALA A 607 18.67 14.77 9.26
C ALA A 607 18.26 15.79 10.35
N GLU A 608 19.21 16.57 10.88
CA GLU A 608 18.92 17.64 11.84
C GLU A 608 18.12 18.77 11.18
N LYS A 609 18.49 19.16 9.95
CA LYS A 609 17.74 20.16 9.17
C LYS A 609 16.31 19.72 8.84
N ILE A 610 16.11 18.43 8.53
CA ILE A 610 14.77 17.86 8.34
C ILE A 610 13.95 17.96 9.63
N LYS A 611 14.54 17.68 10.81
CA LYS A 611 13.86 17.86 12.10
C LYS A 611 13.46 19.31 12.38
N GLU A 612 14.26 20.27 11.93
CA GLU A 612 13.91 21.69 12.03
C GLU A 612 12.70 22.00 11.15
N LEU A 613 12.69 21.56 9.89
CA LEU A 613 11.61 21.79 8.94
C LEU A 613 10.29 21.12 9.37
N LYS A 614 10.35 19.98 10.06
CA LYS A 614 9.15 19.28 10.60
C LYS A 614 8.38 20.08 11.64
N LYS A 615 8.94 21.15 12.19
CA LYS A 615 8.22 22.04 13.12
C LYS A 615 7.18 22.88 12.40
N ASP A 616 7.37 23.12 11.10
CA ASP A 616 6.52 23.98 10.29
C ASP A 616 5.43 23.16 9.55
N GLY A 617 5.53 21.84 9.53
CA GLY A 617 4.54 20.96 8.90
C GLY A 617 5.09 19.63 8.43
N ILE A 618 4.35 18.94 7.56
CA ILE A 618 4.73 17.62 7.04
C ILE A 618 5.85 17.75 6.01
N VAL A 619 6.96 17.06 6.27
CA VAL A 619 8.16 17.06 5.43
C VAL A 619 8.32 15.72 4.72
N ILE A 620 8.46 15.80 3.38
CA ILE A 620 8.88 14.66 2.54
C ILE A 620 10.36 14.83 2.26
N MET A 621 11.15 13.76 2.42
CA MET A 621 12.55 13.71 1.96
C MET A 621 12.66 12.75 0.79
N CYS A 622 13.21 13.23 -0.33
CA CYS A 622 13.51 12.45 -1.53
C CYS A 622 15.03 12.28 -1.68
N GLY A 623 15.47 11.03 -1.80
CA GLY A 623 16.90 10.69 -1.90
C GLY A 623 17.14 9.35 -2.59
N ASP A 624 18.40 9.01 -2.90
CA ASP A 624 18.81 7.74 -3.49
C ASP A 624 18.86 6.57 -2.48
N GLY A 625 18.79 6.89 -1.19
CA GLY A 625 18.76 5.94 -0.07
C GLY A 625 20.11 5.38 0.36
N ILE A 626 21.19 5.58 -0.37
CA ILE A 626 22.52 5.10 0.01
C ILE A 626 23.13 6.03 1.07
N ASN A 627 23.18 7.32 0.77
CA ASN A 627 23.77 8.34 1.64
C ASN A 627 22.72 9.00 2.55
N ASP A 628 21.46 8.93 2.19
CA ASP A 628 20.37 9.67 2.83
C ASP A 628 19.46 8.83 3.71
N SER A 629 19.81 7.58 4.00
CA SER A 629 18.97 6.65 4.80
C SER A 629 18.51 7.24 6.13
N ILE A 630 19.40 7.95 6.85
CA ILE A 630 19.05 8.62 8.12
C ILE A 630 18.05 9.76 7.88
N SER A 631 18.21 10.51 6.80
CA SER A 631 17.35 11.61 6.40
C SER A 631 15.95 11.12 6.00
N LEU A 632 15.90 10.03 5.22
CA LEU A 632 14.66 9.38 4.80
C LEU A 632 13.83 8.88 5.99
N VAL A 633 14.49 8.24 6.98
CA VAL A 633 13.82 7.76 8.21
C VAL A 633 13.40 8.93 9.11
N THR A 634 14.12 10.05 9.10
CA THR A 634 13.86 11.20 9.97
C THR A 634 12.68 12.05 9.47
N ALA A 635 12.45 12.13 8.17
CA ALA A 635 11.32 12.82 7.57
C ALA A 635 9.97 12.18 8.00
N ASP A 636 8.86 12.89 7.82
CA ASP A 636 7.53 12.29 7.99
C ASP A 636 7.27 11.23 6.93
N ILE A 637 7.77 11.46 5.71
CA ILE A 637 7.71 10.52 4.61
C ILE A 637 9.05 10.53 3.87
N GLY A 638 9.75 9.39 3.91
CA GLY A 638 10.94 9.16 3.08
C GLY A 638 10.53 8.58 1.72
N VAL A 639 11.04 9.16 0.65
CA VAL A 639 10.85 8.71 -0.75
C VAL A 639 12.21 8.31 -1.31
N SER A 640 12.38 7.04 -1.63
CA SER A 640 13.56 6.56 -2.36
C SER A 640 13.30 6.61 -3.87
N ILE A 641 14.26 7.17 -4.60
CA ILE A 641 14.19 7.34 -6.06
C ILE A 641 15.08 6.33 -6.78
N SER A 642 15.62 5.34 -6.08
CA SER A 642 16.49 4.33 -6.68
C SER A 642 15.90 2.93 -6.57
N SER A 643 15.92 2.21 -7.67
CA SER A 643 15.42 0.84 -7.78
C SER A 643 16.41 -0.24 -7.32
N GLY A 644 17.51 0.11 -6.67
CA GLY A 644 18.65 -0.78 -6.68
C GLY A 644 19.36 -1.16 -5.38
N THR A 645 19.08 -0.56 -4.23
CA THR A 645 19.77 -0.95 -2.99
C THR A 645 18.80 -1.39 -1.91
N ASP A 646 19.05 -2.54 -1.30
CA ASP A 646 18.26 -3.07 -0.18
C ASP A 646 18.15 -2.07 0.98
N ILE A 647 19.19 -1.24 1.20
CA ILE A 647 19.23 -0.20 2.25
C ILE A 647 18.25 0.93 1.98
N ALA A 648 18.13 1.38 0.71
CA ALA A 648 17.17 2.40 0.31
C ALA A 648 15.73 1.90 0.49
N MET A 649 15.50 0.65 0.11
CA MET A 649 14.20 0.02 0.26
C MET A 649 13.78 -0.13 1.72
N ASP A 650 14.71 -0.37 2.65
CA ASP A 650 14.37 -0.49 4.08
C ASP A 650 14.09 0.86 4.75
N SER A 651 14.73 1.92 4.33
CA SER A 651 14.68 3.25 4.98
C SER A 651 13.52 4.12 4.51
N ALA A 652 13.01 3.94 3.29
CA ALA A 652 11.97 4.78 2.73
C ALA A 652 10.55 4.25 3.00
N SER A 653 9.58 5.15 3.12
CA SER A 653 8.14 4.84 3.21
C SER A 653 7.48 4.70 1.84
N VAL A 654 8.09 5.28 0.81
CA VAL A 654 7.67 5.22 -0.60
C VAL A 654 8.90 4.96 -1.46
N ILE A 655 8.74 4.13 -2.48
CA ILE A 655 9.80 3.84 -3.46
C ILE A 655 9.27 4.18 -4.85
N LEU A 656 10.00 4.99 -5.59
CA LEU A 656 9.74 5.28 -6.99
C LEU A 656 10.61 4.37 -7.85
N MET A 657 9.99 3.52 -8.62
CA MET A 657 10.69 2.66 -9.56
C MET A 657 11.17 3.51 -10.75
N ASN A 658 12.32 3.13 -11.34
CA ASN A 658 12.91 3.79 -12.52
C ASN A 658 13.28 5.25 -12.36
N ASP A 659 13.68 5.69 -11.18
CA ASP A 659 14.26 7.03 -10.94
C ASP A 659 13.41 8.21 -11.45
N ASN A 660 12.10 7.98 -11.70
CA ASN A 660 11.20 8.99 -12.26
C ASN A 660 10.57 9.87 -11.16
N ILE A 661 11.06 11.11 -11.04
CA ILE A 661 10.59 12.08 -10.04
C ILE A 661 9.16 12.58 -10.35
N GLU A 662 8.69 12.55 -11.59
CA GLU A 662 7.31 12.94 -11.95
C GLU A 662 6.27 12.18 -11.14
N LYS A 663 6.59 10.96 -10.72
CA LYS A 663 5.73 10.12 -9.89
C LYS A 663 5.39 10.74 -8.53
N ILE A 664 6.15 11.72 -8.05
CA ILE A 664 5.82 12.48 -6.83
C ILE A 664 4.50 13.24 -7.04
N ASN A 665 4.34 13.95 -8.15
CA ASN A 665 3.11 14.68 -8.48
C ASN A 665 1.91 13.73 -8.62
N GLU A 666 2.12 12.57 -9.26
CA GLU A 666 1.07 11.54 -9.37
C GLU A 666 0.67 10.99 -8.00
N LEU A 667 1.64 10.76 -7.11
CA LEU A 667 1.35 10.25 -5.76
C LEU A 667 0.60 11.27 -4.90
N ILE A 668 0.90 12.57 -5.02
CA ILE A 668 0.13 13.64 -4.38
C ILE A 668 -1.35 13.55 -4.79
N GLU A 669 -1.63 13.35 -6.07
CA GLU A 669 -2.99 13.23 -6.57
C GLU A 669 -3.69 11.95 -6.09
N ILE A 670 -2.99 10.80 -6.15
CA ILE A 670 -3.50 9.51 -5.66
C ILE A 670 -3.85 9.65 -4.16
N SER A 671 -2.95 10.22 -3.36
CA SER A 671 -3.15 10.49 -1.94
C SER A 671 -4.40 11.36 -1.70
N ALA A 672 -4.49 12.51 -2.37
CA ALA A 672 -5.61 13.45 -2.22
C ALA A 672 -6.96 12.79 -2.59
N ARG A 673 -7.02 12.07 -3.73
CA ARG A 673 -8.23 11.35 -4.17
C ARG A 673 -8.62 10.26 -3.18
N THR A 674 -7.63 9.53 -2.65
CA THR A 674 -7.85 8.45 -1.68
C THR A 674 -8.45 9.00 -0.39
N ILE A 675 -7.88 10.07 0.16
CA ILE A 675 -8.37 10.65 1.41
C ILE A 675 -9.76 11.29 1.23
N LYS A 676 -10.01 11.95 0.09
CA LYS A 676 -11.35 12.44 -0.24
C LYS A 676 -12.36 11.28 -0.26
N ASN A 677 -12.03 10.17 -0.87
CA ASN A 677 -12.88 8.97 -0.91
C ASN A 677 -13.11 8.38 0.48
N ILE A 678 -12.05 8.26 1.29
CA ILE A 678 -12.16 7.78 2.68
C ILE A 678 -13.08 8.68 3.50
N LYS A 679 -12.95 10.01 3.41
CA LYS A 679 -13.82 10.96 4.10
C LYS A 679 -15.27 10.80 3.66
N GLN A 680 -15.55 10.61 2.37
CA GLN A 680 -16.89 10.34 1.85
C GLN A 680 -17.44 9.01 2.39
N ASN A 681 -16.62 7.95 2.41
CA ASN A 681 -17.01 6.66 2.94
C ASN A 681 -17.38 6.74 4.43
N LEU A 682 -16.56 7.44 5.22
CA LEU A 682 -16.84 7.66 6.64
C LEU A 682 -18.11 8.49 6.86
N PHE A 683 -18.30 9.55 6.06
CA PHE A 683 -19.52 10.35 6.09
C PHE A 683 -20.77 9.48 5.87
N TRP A 684 -20.81 8.69 4.79
CA TRP A 684 -21.96 7.83 4.50
C TRP A 684 -22.14 6.74 5.56
N ALA A 685 -21.06 6.17 6.10
CA ALA A 685 -21.13 5.16 7.14
C ALA A 685 -21.78 5.68 8.44
N PHE A 686 -21.57 6.95 8.78
CA PHE A 686 -22.18 7.57 9.97
C PHE A 686 -23.55 8.21 9.68
N PHE A 687 -23.73 8.79 8.51
CA PHE A 687 -24.93 9.55 8.16
C PHE A 687 -26.21 8.71 8.31
N TYR A 688 -26.19 7.47 7.78
CA TYR A 688 -27.34 6.57 7.92
C TYR A 688 -27.68 6.31 9.39
N ASN A 689 -26.69 6.05 10.22
CA ASN A 689 -26.91 5.76 11.63
C ASN A 689 -27.43 7.00 12.39
N ILE A 690 -26.87 8.17 12.13
CA ILE A 690 -27.29 9.43 12.77
C ILE A 690 -28.76 9.77 12.43
N CYS A 691 -29.18 9.56 11.18
CA CYS A 691 -30.56 9.82 10.76
C CYS A 691 -31.55 8.76 11.26
N MET A 692 -31.13 7.49 11.27
CA MET A 692 -32.06 6.39 11.54
C MET A 692 -32.19 6.04 13.02
N ILE A 693 -31.18 6.29 13.87
CA ILE A 693 -31.29 6.01 15.31
C ILE A 693 -32.40 6.81 15.99
N PRO A 694 -32.59 8.12 15.77
CA PRO A 694 -33.72 8.86 16.34
C PRO A 694 -35.08 8.29 15.92
N ILE A 695 -35.22 7.88 14.64
CA ILE A 695 -36.45 7.27 14.14
C ILE A 695 -36.66 5.91 14.82
N ALA A 696 -35.61 5.10 14.95
CA ALA A 696 -35.67 3.82 15.66
C ALA A 696 -36.01 3.97 17.15
N CYS A 697 -35.62 5.08 17.78
CA CYS A 697 -36.02 5.41 19.15
C CYS A 697 -37.52 5.75 19.30
N GLY A 698 -38.27 5.77 18.22
CA GLY A 698 -39.72 6.05 18.24
C GLY A 698 -40.07 7.53 18.31
N ILE A 699 -39.19 8.45 17.92
CA ILE A 699 -39.48 9.90 17.92
C ILE A 699 -40.63 10.23 16.99
N LEU A 700 -40.83 9.46 15.92
CA LEU A 700 -41.90 9.67 14.93
C LEU A 700 -43.13 8.80 15.22
N GLU A 701 -43.14 7.99 16.27
CA GLU A 701 -44.26 7.15 16.66
C GLU A 701 -45.54 8.00 16.94
N PRO A 702 -45.47 9.17 17.60
CA PRO A 702 -46.67 10.00 17.83
C PRO A 702 -47.39 10.46 16.56
N ILE A 703 -46.72 10.41 15.41
CA ILE A 703 -47.32 10.74 14.09
C ILE A 703 -47.61 9.46 13.27
N GLY A 704 -47.57 8.27 13.91
CA GLY A 704 -47.90 6.98 13.28
C GLY A 704 -46.80 6.39 12.41
N ILE A 705 -45.54 6.88 12.52
CA ILE A 705 -44.39 6.30 11.79
C ILE A 705 -43.57 5.44 12.76
N GLU A 706 -43.78 4.13 12.68
CA GLU A 706 -43.01 3.15 13.43
C GLU A 706 -41.86 2.59 12.59
N MET A 707 -40.69 2.43 13.18
CA MET A 707 -39.58 1.75 12.55
C MET A 707 -39.59 0.28 12.85
N ASN A 708 -39.73 -0.53 11.81
CA ASN A 708 -39.62 -1.98 11.91
C ASN A 708 -38.14 -2.41 11.81
N PRO A 709 -37.66 -3.40 12.60
CA PRO A 709 -36.31 -3.96 12.50
C PRO A 709 -35.92 -4.45 11.09
N MET A 710 -36.89 -4.85 10.26
CA MET A 710 -36.64 -5.23 8.86
C MET A 710 -36.16 -4.04 8.02
N VAL A 711 -36.83 -2.86 8.14
CA VAL A 711 -36.44 -1.63 7.45
C VAL A 711 -35.08 -1.16 7.93
N ALA A 712 -34.81 -1.29 9.23
CA ALA A 712 -33.52 -1.01 9.84
C ALA A 712 -32.40 -1.87 9.22
N ALA A 713 -32.59 -3.19 9.10
CA ALA A 713 -31.63 -4.11 8.51
C ALA A 713 -31.39 -3.84 7.01
N PHE A 714 -32.43 -3.49 6.27
CA PHE A 714 -32.33 -3.11 4.86
C PHE A 714 -31.51 -1.82 4.67
N ALA A 715 -31.81 -0.77 5.44
CA ALA A 715 -31.05 0.49 5.41
C ALA A 715 -29.56 0.29 5.70
N MET A 716 -29.24 -0.56 6.67
CA MET A 716 -27.87 -0.93 7.00
C MET A 716 -27.15 -1.63 5.81
N THR A 717 -27.85 -2.49 5.10
CA THR A 717 -27.30 -3.18 3.92
C THR A 717 -26.99 -2.18 2.80
N ILE A 718 -27.88 -1.20 2.57
CA ILE A 718 -27.66 -0.10 1.60
C ILE A 718 -26.46 0.74 1.99
N SER A 719 -26.30 1.08 3.28
CA SER A 719 -25.15 1.84 3.77
C SER A 719 -23.83 1.15 3.42
N SER A 720 -23.74 -0.16 3.68
CA SER A 720 -22.54 -0.93 3.35
C SER A 720 -22.27 -0.99 1.85
N LEU A 721 -23.30 -1.13 1.02
CA LEU A 721 -23.18 -1.13 -0.43
C LEU A 721 -22.69 0.22 -0.96
N THR A 722 -23.20 1.33 -0.42
CA THR A 722 -22.81 2.69 -0.78
C THR A 722 -21.31 2.91 -0.56
N VAL A 723 -20.79 2.54 0.60
CA VAL A 723 -19.36 2.66 0.94
C VAL A 723 -18.48 1.85 -0.02
N VAL A 724 -18.88 0.60 -0.30
CA VAL A 724 -18.12 -0.26 -1.23
C VAL A 724 -18.12 0.32 -2.64
N LEU A 725 -19.29 0.73 -3.16
CA LEU A 725 -19.39 1.31 -4.51
C LEU A 725 -18.58 2.61 -4.63
N ASN A 726 -18.58 3.45 -3.59
CA ASN A 726 -17.76 4.65 -3.59
C ASN A 726 -16.26 4.35 -3.56
N ALA A 727 -15.81 3.35 -2.78
CA ALA A 727 -14.41 2.93 -2.76
C ALA A 727 -13.96 2.38 -4.12
N LEU A 728 -14.81 1.61 -4.82
CA LEU A 728 -14.51 1.08 -6.15
C LEU A 728 -14.32 2.16 -7.23
N ARG A 729 -14.81 3.39 -7.02
CA ARG A 729 -14.54 4.52 -7.94
C ARG A 729 -13.06 4.88 -8.01
N LEU A 730 -12.26 4.51 -7.02
CA LEU A 730 -10.80 4.69 -7.05
C LEU A 730 -10.11 3.77 -8.08
N LYS A 731 -10.78 2.73 -8.59
CA LYS A 731 -10.23 1.87 -9.66
C LYS A 731 -10.08 2.57 -11.02
N LYS A 732 -10.79 3.66 -11.21
CA LYS A 732 -10.71 4.53 -12.41
C LYS A 732 -9.68 5.63 -12.17
#